data_b6285e07cd273e7b4eb669758569d08e
#
_entry.id   b6285e07cd273e7b4eb669758569d08e
#
_cell.length_a   1.000
_cell.length_b   1.000
_cell.length_c   1.000
_cell.angle_alpha   90.00
_cell.angle_beta   90.00
_cell.angle_gamma   90.00
#
_symmetry.space_group_name_H-M   'P 1'
#
loop_
_entity.id
_entity.type
_entity.pdbx_description
1 polymer ?
#
loop_
_entity_poly.entity_id
_entity_poly.type
_entity_poly.pdbx_seq_one_letter_code
_entity_poly.pdbx_strand_id
1 'polypeptide(L)'
;MKNIFKIYNRDLQNIITNWVAIVVMLGLMILPSLYAWFNIKSSWDPYSNTKSISVAVVNKDKAAFFKGQSINVGEELVNKLKINKNIGWKFVDEKEAEKGVKYGKYYASIMIPEDFSYKILSITRDKQEKPTLIYSVNEKSNAVAPKITSKGVTTIQSEVTKTFVKTVNGIIFEMFNKLGIELEKGKPKLKDLMNMIFYVNDKIPEINASIDKLEKGAITLEEFIEKINKDIPLIKDTINRALSAGDKTKLFLSKSKEGINNVAPYIKQDLIIARKINSTAEVLIEEGVDLIGKNSSKARENLLSSKDKLTNVKEILNSILELIDIINKDKKNIIMNDFENKIKDMKERVNNKIENINTVISSIDRGEKVSVEVLNRLNNRANGIDSILEKTIEDFNPKIVPAINNVLNDLIVVADNTIQLLKNANENLPGATELLDKGYTGAEKGIKGIKILKSNLPSIEKSIGEVSNKLKVLDDDERLNEIIKLMKSNAKIESDFISNPVEIKENRIYPIPNYGSAMAPFFTTLSLWVGALILVSILSVEVKDIKGAKKLKVHEKYFGRYFTFMTIAIFQALIVSLGDIYLLKVYVSNKSIFILFSIFISIIFSMIIYTLVSVFGNVGKALGVILLVLQISASGGTFPIEVTPGFFQRINPLLPFTYAVSGMREAVGGVIEGILLRDIIILLIYFTLSILLALLLKKKLEKANKNFVKKFKESGLVEE
;
A
#
# COMPACT_ATOMS: atom_id res chain seq x y z
N MET A 1 -9.68 -24.21 -44.72
CA MET A 1 -9.63 -25.08 -43.52
C MET A 1 -8.55 -26.19 -43.64
N LYS A 2 -8.49 -26.95 -44.73
CA LYS A 2 -7.53 -28.08 -44.92
C LYS A 2 -6.03 -27.71 -44.70
N ASN A 3 -5.62 -26.51 -45.12
CA ASN A 3 -4.23 -26.04 -44.94
C ASN A 3 -3.91 -25.61 -43.51
N ILE A 4 -4.91 -25.09 -42.80
CA ILE A 4 -4.76 -24.72 -41.36
C ILE A 4 -4.43 -25.94 -40.54
N PHE A 5 -5.22 -27.03 -40.69
CA PHE A 5 -4.95 -28.29 -39.99
C PHE A 5 -3.66 -28.98 -40.44
N LYS A 6 -3.24 -28.81 -41.73
CA LYS A 6 -1.92 -29.32 -42.17
C LYS A 6 -0.77 -28.64 -41.47
N ILE A 7 -0.86 -27.32 -41.24
CA ILE A 7 0.18 -26.58 -40.50
C ILE A 7 0.21 -27.08 -39.06
N TYR A 8 -0.95 -27.13 -38.40
CA TYR A 8 -1.10 -27.55 -37.04
C TYR A 8 -0.56 -28.97 -36.80
N ASN A 9 -0.99 -29.94 -37.62
CA ASN A 9 -0.53 -31.32 -37.50
C ASN A 9 1.00 -31.48 -37.74
N ARG A 10 1.52 -30.73 -38.71
CA ARG A 10 2.98 -30.68 -38.93
C ARG A 10 3.69 -30.15 -37.70
N ASP A 11 3.20 -29.08 -37.13
CA ASP A 11 3.82 -28.46 -35.95
C ASP A 11 3.77 -29.42 -34.76
N LEU A 12 2.65 -30.11 -34.56
CA LEU A 12 2.53 -31.16 -33.53
C LEU A 12 3.47 -32.34 -33.80
N GLN A 13 3.55 -32.83 -35.06
CA GLN A 13 4.48 -33.88 -35.41
C GLN A 13 5.94 -33.47 -35.14
N ASN A 14 6.33 -32.28 -35.54
CA ASN A 14 7.65 -31.74 -35.28
C ASN A 14 7.99 -31.66 -33.78
N ILE A 15 6.99 -31.34 -32.95
CA ILE A 15 7.16 -31.33 -31.50
C ILE A 15 7.34 -32.78 -30.98
N ILE A 16 6.45 -33.69 -31.35
CA ILE A 16 6.38 -35.04 -30.81
C ILE A 16 7.60 -35.91 -31.30
N THR A 17 8.08 -35.66 -32.52
CA THR A 17 9.19 -36.41 -33.05
C THR A 17 10.57 -35.92 -32.61
N ASN A 18 10.63 -34.71 -32.02
CA ASN A 18 11.89 -34.13 -31.55
C ASN A 18 11.89 -34.04 -30.02
N TRP A 19 12.73 -34.90 -29.39
CA TRP A 19 12.82 -34.97 -27.93
C TRP A 19 13.21 -33.64 -27.28
N VAL A 20 14.09 -32.84 -27.93
CA VAL A 20 14.45 -31.49 -27.42
C VAL A 20 13.26 -30.56 -27.46
N ALA A 21 12.45 -30.62 -28.54
CA ALA A 21 11.22 -29.83 -28.62
C ALA A 21 10.23 -30.28 -27.54
N ILE A 22 10.07 -31.55 -27.25
CA ILE A 22 9.23 -32.06 -26.17
C ILE A 22 9.66 -31.48 -24.81
N VAL A 23 10.96 -31.55 -24.50
CA VAL A 23 11.49 -31.01 -23.24
C VAL A 23 11.22 -29.51 -23.10
N VAL A 24 11.49 -28.75 -24.17
CA VAL A 24 11.21 -27.31 -24.19
C VAL A 24 9.71 -27.05 -24.03
N MET A 25 8.83 -27.80 -24.73
CA MET A 25 7.38 -27.64 -24.63
C MET A 25 6.87 -28.00 -23.23
N LEU A 26 7.36 -29.07 -22.62
CA LEU A 26 7.02 -29.41 -21.24
C LEU A 26 7.45 -28.31 -20.26
N GLY A 27 8.65 -27.76 -20.43
CA GLY A 27 9.11 -26.61 -19.67
C GLY A 27 8.18 -25.41 -19.82
N LEU A 28 7.80 -25.06 -21.06
CA LEU A 28 6.90 -23.97 -21.36
C LEU A 28 5.48 -24.17 -20.80
N MET A 29 5.00 -25.40 -20.74
CA MET A 29 3.69 -25.72 -20.15
C MET A 29 3.69 -25.57 -18.63
N ILE A 30 4.81 -25.90 -17.96
CA ILE A 30 4.92 -25.89 -16.50
C ILE A 30 5.31 -24.49 -15.97
N LEU A 31 6.09 -23.71 -16.71
CA LEU A 31 6.66 -22.46 -16.24
C LEU A 31 5.62 -21.45 -15.68
N PRO A 32 4.45 -21.24 -16.32
CA PRO A 32 3.41 -20.38 -15.75
C PRO A 32 2.86 -20.87 -14.41
N SER A 33 2.77 -22.19 -14.24
CA SER A 33 2.27 -22.77 -12.99
C SER A 33 3.22 -22.52 -11.82
N LEU A 34 4.52 -22.59 -12.03
CA LEU A 34 5.48 -22.24 -10.98
C LEU A 34 5.32 -20.78 -10.54
N TYR A 35 5.11 -19.88 -11.50
CA TYR A 35 4.85 -18.47 -11.18
C TYR A 35 3.60 -18.31 -10.32
N ALA A 36 2.48 -18.92 -10.70
CA ALA A 36 1.25 -18.88 -9.91
C ALA A 36 1.44 -19.50 -8.52
N TRP A 37 1.96 -20.73 -8.49
CA TRP A 37 2.03 -21.52 -7.26
C TRP A 37 2.94 -20.92 -6.21
N PHE A 38 4.12 -20.40 -6.58
CA PHE A 38 5.02 -19.76 -5.63
C PHE A 38 4.38 -18.48 -5.05
N ASN A 39 3.73 -17.67 -5.88
CA ASN A 39 3.08 -16.44 -5.41
C ASN A 39 1.86 -16.74 -4.53
N ILE A 40 1.01 -17.68 -4.92
CA ILE A 40 -0.14 -18.10 -4.11
C ILE A 40 0.33 -18.69 -2.78
N LYS A 41 1.36 -19.56 -2.81
CA LYS A 41 1.85 -20.21 -1.60
C LYS A 41 2.56 -19.25 -0.66
N SER A 42 3.33 -18.32 -1.18
CA SER A 42 3.99 -17.29 -0.37
C SER A 42 2.99 -16.35 0.31
N SER A 43 1.82 -16.17 -0.31
CA SER A 43 0.73 -15.33 0.20
C SER A 43 -0.38 -16.14 0.90
N TRP A 44 -0.10 -17.40 1.32
CA TRP A 44 -1.15 -18.35 1.69
C TRP A 44 -2.05 -17.85 2.81
N ASP A 45 -1.46 -17.44 3.92
CA ASP A 45 -2.24 -16.96 5.06
C ASP A 45 -1.42 -16.03 5.97
N PRO A 46 -1.01 -14.87 5.47
CA PRO A 46 -0.17 -13.95 6.25
C PRO A 46 -0.91 -13.38 7.46
N TYR A 47 -2.26 -13.30 7.39
CA TYR A 47 -3.08 -12.68 8.43
C TYR A 47 -3.51 -13.67 9.53
N SER A 48 -3.58 -14.96 9.27
CA SER A 48 -3.84 -15.98 10.30
C SER A 48 -2.54 -16.42 11.00
N ASN A 49 -1.39 -16.26 10.34
CA ASN A 49 -0.09 -16.56 10.91
C ASN A 49 0.54 -15.41 11.72
N THR A 50 -0.25 -14.42 12.08
CA THR A 50 0.19 -13.24 12.86
C THR A 50 0.77 -13.61 14.23
N LYS A 51 0.47 -14.81 14.75
CA LYS A 51 1.15 -15.39 15.93
C LYS A 51 2.66 -15.52 15.78
N SER A 52 3.16 -15.58 14.54
CA SER A 52 4.60 -15.62 14.24
C SER A 52 5.25 -14.23 14.24
N ILE A 53 4.46 -13.16 14.26
CA ILE A 53 4.93 -11.78 14.36
C ILE A 53 5.22 -11.50 15.84
N SER A 54 6.50 -11.49 16.20
CA SER A 54 6.94 -11.28 17.57
C SER A 54 6.82 -9.81 17.96
N VAL A 55 6.05 -9.54 19.03
CA VAL A 55 5.89 -8.22 19.64
C VAL A 55 6.30 -8.32 21.11
N ALA A 56 7.27 -7.51 21.50
CA ALA A 56 7.74 -7.46 22.90
C ALA A 56 6.72 -6.73 23.77
N VAL A 57 6.49 -7.24 24.96
CA VAL A 57 5.65 -6.59 25.98
C VAL A 57 6.49 -6.39 27.23
N VAL A 58 6.60 -5.14 27.65
CA VAL A 58 7.30 -4.73 28.88
C VAL A 58 6.26 -4.20 29.85
N ASN A 59 6.16 -4.84 31.00
CA ASN A 59 5.30 -4.33 32.06
C ASN A 59 6.17 -3.75 33.19
N LYS A 60 6.10 -2.45 33.36
CA LYS A 60 6.71 -1.71 34.48
C LYS A 60 5.67 -1.22 35.47
N ASP A 61 4.38 -1.49 35.21
CA ASP A 61 3.29 -0.99 36.01
C ASP A 61 3.41 -1.43 37.48
N LYS A 62 3.21 -0.49 38.36
CA LYS A 62 3.16 -0.72 39.80
C LYS A 62 1.69 -0.65 40.22
N ALA A 63 1.30 -1.64 41.02
CA ALA A 63 -0.03 -1.67 41.59
C ALA A 63 -0.35 -0.35 42.31
N ALA A 64 -1.52 0.18 42.06
CA ALA A 64 -2.04 1.36 42.74
C ALA A 64 -3.10 0.94 43.76
N PHE A 65 -3.14 1.67 44.87
CA PHE A 65 -4.08 1.39 45.95
C PHE A 65 -5.30 2.27 45.89
N PHE A 66 -6.46 1.64 45.97
CA PHE A 66 -7.73 2.34 46.11
C PHE A 66 -8.57 1.72 47.20
N LYS A 67 -8.88 2.53 48.22
CA LYS A 67 -9.66 2.10 49.39
C LYS A 67 -9.20 0.77 50.04
N GLY A 68 -7.90 0.58 50.13
CA GLY A 68 -7.29 -0.61 50.74
C GLY A 68 -7.16 -1.82 49.80
N GLN A 69 -7.64 -1.75 48.56
CA GLN A 69 -7.45 -2.78 47.55
C GLN A 69 -6.29 -2.42 46.62
N SER A 70 -5.43 -3.40 46.33
CA SER A 70 -4.35 -3.26 45.36
C SER A 70 -4.89 -3.57 43.97
N ILE A 71 -4.80 -2.63 43.05
CA ILE A 71 -5.26 -2.77 41.66
C ILE A 71 -4.04 -2.65 40.75
N ASN A 72 -3.79 -3.69 39.96
CA ASN A 72 -2.73 -3.74 38.96
C ASN A 72 -3.32 -4.03 37.57
N VAL A 73 -3.69 -2.98 36.85
CA VAL A 73 -4.31 -3.10 35.53
C VAL A 73 -3.29 -3.53 34.48
N GLY A 74 -2.01 -3.15 34.64
CA GLY A 74 -0.94 -3.59 33.76
C GLY A 74 -0.71 -5.10 33.83
N GLU A 75 -0.78 -5.70 35.01
CA GLU A 75 -0.67 -7.16 35.20
C GLU A 75 -1.89 -7.88 34.63
N GLU A 76 -3.11 -7.34 34.84
CA GLU A 76 -4.33 -7.86 34.23
C GLU A 76 -4.25 -7.84 32.69
N LEU A 77 -3.74 -6.74 32.12
CA LEU A 77 -3.50 -6.62 30.69
C LEU A 77 -2.50 -7.66 30.20
N VAL A 78 -1.37 -7.82 30.89
CA VAL A 78 -0.36 -8.85 30.56
C VAL A 78 -0.98 -10.26 30.60
N ASN A 79 -1.80 -10.57 31.59
CA ASN A 79 -2.45 -11.87 31.70
C ASN A 79 -3.45 -12.11 30.53
N LYS A 80 -4.19 -11.09 30.10
CA LYS A 80 -5.02 -11.16 28.90
C LYS A 80 -4.20 -11.37 27.63
N LEU A 81 -3.05 -10.69 27.50
CA LEU A 81 -2.15 -10.86 26.36
C LEU A 81 -1.52 -12.26 26.32
N LYS A 82 -1.21 -12.88 27.46
CA LYS A 82 -0.72 -14.28 27.51
C LYS A 82 -1.71 -15.27 26.91
N ILE A 83 -3.00 -15.02 27.04
CA ILE A 83 -4.08 -15.87 26.50
C ILE A 83 -4.36 -15.53 25.03
N ASN A 84 -4.07 -14.32 24.61
CA ASN A 84 -4.29 -13.85 23.25
C ASN A 84 -3.26 -14.49 22.28
N LYS A 85 -3.74 -15.38 21.41
CA LYS A 85 -2.91 -16.11 20.43
C LYS A 85 -2.85 -15.43 19.06
N ASN A 86 -3.43 -14.25 18.90
CA ASN A 86 -3.51 -13.56 17.61
C ASN A 86 -2.18 -12.94 17.17
N ILE A 87 -1.29 -12.65 18.11
CA ILE A 87 0.06 -12.08 17.87
C ILE A 87 1.05 -12.86 18.75
N GLY A 88 2.30 -12.92 18.32
CA GLY A 88 3.39 -13.57 19.04
C GLY A 88 3.93 -12.69 20.17
N TRP A 89 3.14 -12.52 21.23
CA TRP A 89 3.54 -11.74 22.40
C TRP A 89 4.75 -12.35 23.10
N LYS A 90 5.78 -11.53 23.34
CA LYS A 90 7.00 -11.91 24.07
C LYS A 90 7.17 -10.98 25.26
N PHE A 91 7.06 -11.54 26.46
CA PHE A 91 7.19 -10.78 27.70
C PHE A 91 8.65 -10.73 28.10
N VAL A 92 9.23 -9.53 28.07
CA VAL A 92 10.67 -9.28 28.23
C VAL A 92 10.90 -8.01 29.04
N ASP A 93 12.14 -7.78 29.46
CA ASP A 93 12.52 -6.51 30.06
C ASP A 93 12.67 -5.38 29.01
N GLU A 94 12.77 -4.14 29.51
CA GLU A 94 12.86 -2.94 28.67
C GLU A 94 14.08 -2.96 27.75
N LYS A 95 15.25 -3.34 28.29
CA LYS A 95 16.52 -3.36 27.54
C LYS A 95 16.47 -4.40 26.41
N GLU A 96 15.92 -5.55 26.69
CA GLU A 96 15.73 -6.59 25.69
C GLU A 96 14.70 -6.16 24.64
N ALA A 97 13.59 -5.51 25.03
CA ALA A 97 12.59 -5.00 24.12
C ALA A 97 13.17 -3.95 23.16
N GLU A 98 13.85 -2.93 23.69
CA GLU A 98 14.48 -1.88 22.89
C GLU A 98 15.52 -2.44 21.92
N LYS A 99 16.44 -3.25 22.43
CA LYS A 99 17.46 -3.90 21.63
C LYS A 99 16.84 -4.83 20.59
N GLY A 100 15.83 -5.61 20.98
CA GLY A 100 15.13 -6.53 20.11
C GLY A 100 14.40 -5.84 18.97
N VAL A 101 13.74 -4.71 19.22
CA VAL A 101 13.10 -3.89 18.16
C VAL A 101 14.15 -3.26 17.26
N LYS A 102 15.21 -2.67 17.82
CA LYS A 102 16.27 -2.03 17.06
C LYS A 102 16.96 -2.99 16.09
N TYR A 103 17.26 -4.21 16.52
CA TYR A 103 17.95 -5.22 15.71
C TYR A 103 17.01 -6.17 14.96
N GLY A 104 15.69 -5.96 15.02
CA GLY A 104 14.70 -6.72 14.25
C GLY A 104 14.35 -8.10 14.83
N LYS A 105 14.72 -8.41 16.08
CA LYS A 105 14.25 -9.61 16.81
C LYS A 105 12.74 -9.53 17.07
N TYR A 106 12.26 -8.34 17.37
CA TYR A 106 10.84 -8.00 17.51
C TYR A 106 10.45 -6.95 16.50
N TYR A 107 9.28 -7.06 15.89
CA TYR A 107 8.74 -6.08 14.96
C TYR A 107 8.27 -4.81 15.66
N ALA A 108 7.80 -4.96 16.89
CA ALA A 108 7.37 -3.85 17.72
C ALA A 108 7.52 -4.20 19.20
N SER A 109 7.42 -3.18 20.04
CA SER A 109 7.26 -3.35 21.49
C SER A 109 6.15 -2.48 22.04
N ILE A 110 5.56 -2.95 23.12
CA ILE A 110 4.58 -2.22 23.92
C ILE A 110 5.11 -2.17 25.34
N MET A 111 5.26 -0.96 25.86
CA MET A 111 5.66 -0.75 27.25
C MET A 111 4.50 -0.15 28.03
N ILE A 112 4.21 -0.76 29.15
CA ILE A 112 3.26 -0.29 30.16
C ILE A 112 4.09 0.45 31.22
N PRO A 113 3.97 1.79 31.34
CA PRO A 113 4.75 2.59 32.28
C PRO A 113 4.45 2.27 33.75
N GLU A 114 5.36 2.67 34.65
CA GLU A 114 5.27 2.42 36.09
C GLU A 114 4.01 3.02 36.73
N ASP A 115 3.53 4.11 36.23
CA ASP A 115 2.42 4.89 36.74
C ASP A 115 1.06 4.57 36.05
N PHE A 116 0.99 3.48 35.27
CA PHE A 116 -0.17 3.15 34.46
C PHE A 116 -1.42 2.91 35.31
N SER A 117 -1.37 2.00 36.30
CA SER A 117 -2.48 1.78 37.25
C SER A 117 -2.79 3.00 38.08
N TYR A 118 -1.77 3.78 38.49
CA TYR A 118 -1.96 5.02 39.21
C TYR A 118 -2.77 6.04 38.41
N LYS A 119 -2.46 6.21 37.10
CA LYS A 119 -3.17 7.11 36.19
C LYS A 119 -4.59 6.61 35.88
N ILE A 120 -4.78 5.30 35.77
CA ILE A 120 -6.12 4.71 35.62
C ILE A 120 -7.01 5.10 36.78
N LEU A 121 -6.50 5.01 38.00
CA LEU A 121 -7.24 5.35 39.21
C LEU A 121 -7.32 6.86 39.47
N SER A 122 -6.65 7.69 38.67
CA SER A 122 -6.73 9.15 38.81
C SER A 122 -8.14 9.70 38.55
N ILE A 123 -9.01 8.95 37.86
CA ILE A 123 -10.42 9.32 37.67
C ILE A 123 -11.18 9.52 38.99
N THR A 124 -10.68 8.89 40.05
CA THR A 124 -11.26 9.01 41.41
C THR A 124 -10.63 10.14 42.22
N ARG A 125 -9.77 10.98 41.61
CA ARG A 125 -9.01 12.05 42.28
C ARG A 125 -9.36 13.41 41.63
N ASP A 126 -8.98 14.49 42.28
CA ASP A 126 -9.21 15.85 41.82
C ASP A 126 -8.45 16.17 40.52
N LYS A 127 -7.28 15.58 40.29
CA LYS A 127 -6.51 15.74 39.07
C LYS A 127 -6.49 14.42 38.29
N GLN A 128 -7.10 14.43 37.11
CA GLN A 128 -7.18 13.28 36.22
C GLN A 128 -6.00 13.28 35.24
N GLU A 129 -5.31 12.14 35.14
CA GLU A 129 -4.21 11.95 34.21
C GLU A 129 -4.49 10.74 33.27
N LYS A 130 -4.27 10.91 31.98
CA LYS A 130 -4.48 9.81 31.03
C LYS A 130 -3.39 8.76 31.14
N PRO A 131 -3.73 7.47 31.28
CA PRO A 131 -2.75 6.40 31.17
C PRO A 131 -2.21 6.35 29.73
N THR A 132 -0.94 6.07 29.57
CA THR A 132 -0.26 6.01 28.27
C THR A 132 0.36 4.64 28.10
N LEU A 133 0.20 4.05 26.92
CA LEU A 133 0.98 2.90 26.46
C LEU A 133 2.01 3.40 25.46
N ILE A 134 3.26 2.98 25.61
CA ILE A 134 4.34 3.34 24.70
C ILE A 134 4.48 2.23 23.67
N TYR A 135 4.18 2.56 22.43
CA TYR A 135 4.32 1.66 21.29
C TYR A 135 5.52 2.08 20.43
N SER A 136 6.49 1.17 20.29
CA SER A 136 7.65 1.35 19.43
C SER A 136 7.66 0.30 18.34
N VAL A 137 7.88 0.69 17.11
CA VAL A 137 7.81 -0.18 15.93
C VAL A 137 9.04 -0.03 15.06
N ASN A 138 9.50 -1.15 14.50
CA ASN A 138 10.58 -1.18 13.53
C ASN A 138 10.01 -1.25 12.11
N GLU A 139 9.88 -0.10 11.46
CA GLU A 139 9.36 -0.01 10.09
C GLU A 139 10.38 -0.44 9.03
N LYS A 140 11.66 -0.51 9.39
CA LYS A 140 12.73 -0.93 8.49
C LYS A 140 12.70 -2.42 8.17
N SER A 141 12.27 -3.25 9.11
CA SER A 141 12.34 -4.70 8.99
C SER A 141 11.33 -5.28 7.99
N ASN A 142 10.12 -4.74 7.92
CA ASN A 142 9.05 -5.19 7.02
C ASN A 142 7.93 -4.16 6.95
N ALA A 143 7.43 -3.87 5.75
CA ALA A 143 6.37 -2.87 5.53
C ALA A 143 4.96 -3.30 6.00
N VAL A 144 4.71 -4.61 6.08
CA VAL A 144 3.40 -5.18 6.48
C VAL A 144 3.31 -5.40 7.99
N ALA A 145 4.43 -5.78 8.62
CA ALA A 145 4.47 -6.07 10.05
C ALA A 145 4.03 -4.87 10.93
N PRO A 146 4.43 -3.62 10.67
CA PRO A 146 3.94 -2.46 11.41
C PRO A 146 2.42 -2.31 11.35
N LYS A 147 1.78 -2.61 10.21
CA LYS A 147 0.32 -2.55 10.05
C LYS A 147 -0.39 -3.60 10.89
N ILE A 148 0.14 -4.83 10.91
CA ILE A 148 -0.40 -5.93 11.71
C ILE A 148 -0.20 -5.63 13.20
N THR A 149 0.98 -5.17 13.61
CA THR A 149 1.28 -4.85 15.00
C THR A 149 0.49 -3.63 15.48
N SER A 150 0.26 -2.61 14.64
CA SER A 150 -0.61 -1.47 14.95
C SER A 150 -2.06 -1.90 15.17
N LYS A 151 -2.60 -2.84 14.36
CA LYS A 151 -3.92 -3.43 14.63
C LYS A 151 -3.96 -4.16 15.98
N GLY A 152 -2.86 -4.83 16.35
CA GLY A 152 -2.71 -5.42 17.69
C GLY A 152 -2.74 -4.36 18.79
N VAL A 153 -2.07 -3.23 18.61
CA VAL A 153 -2.07 -2.11 19.56
C VAL A 153 -3.47 -1.51 19.73
N THR A 154 -4.21 -1.31 18.64
CA THR A 154 -5.61 -0.83 18.72
C THR A 154 -6.51 -1.83 19.44
N THR A 155 -6.29 -3.12 19.27
CA THR A 155 -6.98 -4.16 20.04
C THR A 155 -6.65 -4.06 21.52
N ILE A 156 -5.36 -3.88 21.87
CA ILE A 156 -4.92 -3.66 23.26
C ILE A 156 -5.55 -2.38 23.82
N GLN A 157 -5.54 -1.29 23.07
CA GLN A 157 -6.18 -0.03 23.50
C GLN A 157 -7.67 -0.25 23.77
N SER A 158 -8.38 -1.00 22.92
CA SER A 158 -9.77 -1.37 23.17
C SER A 158 -9.94 -2.23 24.42
N GLU A 159 -9.08 -3.23 24.63
CA GLU A 159 -9.10 -4.07 25.83
C GLU A 159 -8.76 -3.29 27.10
N VAL A 160 -7.79 -2.37 27.04
CA VAL A 160 -7.49 -1.44 28.14
C VAL A 160 -8.69 -0.58 28.45
N THR A 161 -9.35 -0.03 27.43
CA THR A 161 -10.56 0.79 27.59
C THR A 161 -11.68 -0.02 28.22
N LYS A 162 -11.94 -1.24 27.76
CA LYS A 162 -12.94 -2.16 28.35
C LYS A 162 -12.61 -2.48 29.79
N THR A 163 -11.33 -2.84 30.07
CA THR A 163 -10.87 -3.14 31.42
C THR A 163 -10.99 -1.93 32.33
N PHE A 164 -10.62 -0.74 31.84
CA PHE A 164 -10.79 0.53 32.54
C PHE A 164 -12.25 0.77 32.89
N VAL A 165 -13.15 0.72 31.89
CA VAL A 165 -14.59 0.91 32.08
C VAL A 165 -15.16 -0.11 33.07
N LYS A 166 -14.76 -1.38 32.93
CA LYS A 166 -15.17 -2.47 33.81
C LYS A 166 -14.67 -2.26 35.24
N THR A 167 -13.37 -1.92 35.40
CA THR A 167 -12.76 -1.71 36.72
C THR A 167 -13.38 -0.51 37.41
N VAL A 168 -13.50 0.62 36.71
CA VAL A 168 -14.07 1.86 37.26
C VAL A 168 -15.55 1.67 37.61
N ASN A 169 -16.33 1.13 36.68
CA ASN A 169 -17.75 0.87 36.97
C ASN A 169 -17.94 -0.21 38.03
N GLY A 170 -17.10 -1.26 38.02
CA GLY A 170 -17.13 -2.28 39.07
C GLY A 170 -16.89 -1.68 40.46
N ILE A 171 -15.92 -0.77 40.57
CA ILE A 171 -15.65 -0.04 41.83
C ILE A 171 -16.84 0.85 42.20
N ILE A 172 -17.40 1.58 41.25
CA ILE A 172 -18.55 2.48 41.46
C ILE A 172 -19.76 1.65 41.91
N PHE A 173 -20.10 0.58 41.21
CA PHE A 173 -21.23 -0.27 41.57
C PHE A 173 -21.01 -1.05 42.85
N GLU A 174 -19.77 -1.50 43.16
CA GLU A 174 -19.45 -2.09 44.46
C GLU A 174 -19.60 -1.08 45.58
N MET A 175 -19.22 0.19 45.33
CA MET A 175 -19.49 1.27 46.31
C MET A 175 -20.99 1.50 46.49
N PHE A 176 -21.77 1.54 45.39
CA PHE A 176 -23.23 1.65 45.49
C PHE A 176 -23.82 0.46 46.23
N ASN A 177 -23.36 -0.76 45.93
CA ASN A 177 -23.83 -1.97 46.62
C ASN A 177 -23.48 -1.94 48.11
N LYS A 178 -22.22 -1.62 48.45
CA LYS A 178 -21.81 -1.45 49.89
C LYS A 178 -22.60 -0.33 50.56
N LEU A 179 -22.81 0.78 49.88
CA LEU A 179 -23.65 1.89 50.36
C LEU A 179 -25.11 1.46 50.52
N GLY A 180 -25.67 0.67 49.60
CA GLY A 180 -27.02 0.12 49.74
C GLY A 180 -27.17 -0.82 50.94
N ILE A 181 -26.17 -1.63 51.20
CA ILE A 181 -26.11 -2.55 52.38
C ILE A 181 -25.91 -1.74 53.68
N GLU A 182 -25.08 -0.68 53.64
CA GLU A 182 -24.85 0.17 54.82
C GLU A 182 -26.05 1.11 55.10
N LEU A 183 -26.77 1.56 54.06
CA LEU A 183 -28.05 2.27 54.22
C LEU A 183 -29.15 1.41 54.83
N GLU A 184 -29.16 0.12 54.49
CA GLU A 184 -30.07 -0.83 55.12
C GLU A 184 -29.76 -1.02 56.59
N LYS A 185 -28.50 -0.86 57.00
CA LYS A 185 -27.98 -1.01 58.38
C LYS A 185 -27.99 0.27 59.23
N GLY A 186 -28.18 1.43 58.62
CA GLY A 186 -28.08 2.65 59.42
C GLY A 186 -28.55 3.96 58.74
N LYS A 187 -29.70 4.49 59.19
CA LYS A 187 -30.27 5.79 58.80
C LYS A 187 -29.36 7.04 58.97
N PRO A 188 -28.28 7.07 59.82
CA PRO A 188 -27.45 8.27 59.96
C PRO A 188 -26.57 8.56 58.72
N LYS A 189 -26.28 7.56 57.86
CA LYS A 189 -25.38 7.70 56.69
C LYS A 189 -26.08 8.26 55.43
N LEU A 190 -27.40 8.56 55.50
CA LEU A 190 -28.18 9.12 54.41
C LEU A 190 -27.63 10.45 53.92
N LYS A 191 -27.11 11.24 54.86
CA LYS A 191 -26.61 12.60 54.56
C LYS A 191 -25.37 12.58 53.67
N ASP A 192 -24.50 11.57 53.81
CA ASP A 192 -23.31 11.43 52.98
C ASP A 192 -23.68 10.98 51.59
N LEU A 193 -24.72 10.18 51.46
CA LEU A 193 -25.21 9.70 50.16
C LEU A 193 -25.90 10.82 49.35
N MET A 194 -26.65 11.66 50.01
CA MET A 194 -27.23 12.86 49.43
C MET A 194 -26.13 13.78 48.86
N ASN A 195 -25.08 14.00 49.65
CA ASN A 195 -23.92 14.79 49.24
C ASN A 195 -23.22 14.20 48.00
N MET A 196 -23.13 12.85 47.92
CA MET A 196 -22.51 12.18 46.77
C MET A 196 -23.32 12.28 45.46
N ILE A 197 -24.66 12.17 45.56
CA ILE A 197 -25.56 12.35 44.39
C ILE A 197 -25.60 13.83 43.98
N PHE A 198 -25.57 14.77 44.92
CA PHE A 198 -25.42 16.18 44.61
C PHE A 198 -24.07 16.46 43.93
N TYR A 199 -22.98 15.84 44.40
CA TYR A 199 -21.66 15.94 43.75
C TYR A 199 -21.66 15.41 42.32
N VAL A 200 -22.26 14.20 42.06
CA VAL A 200 -22.39 13.67 40.72
C VAL A 200 -23.23 14.59 39.82
N ASN A 201 -24.36 15.09 40.34
CA ASN A 201 -25.22 16.02 39.60
C ASN A 201 -24.49 17.34 39.26
N ASP A 202 -23.65 17.82 40.17
CA ASP A 202 -22.83 19.02 39.95
C ASP A 202 -21.70 18.80 38.92
N LYS A 203 -21.24 17.56 38.75
CA LYS A 203 -20.20 17.17 37.79
C LYS A 203 -20.72 16.86 36.37
N ILE A 204 -22.03 16.73 36.16
CA ILE A 204 -22.64 16.52 34.85
C ILE A 204 -22.21 17.58 33.80
N PRO A 205 -22.12 18.88 34.10
CA PRO A 205 -21.65 19.88 33.15
C PRO A 205 -20.21 19.67 32.71
N GLU A 206 -19.34 19.17 33.59
CA GLU A 206 -17.94 18.86 33.25
C GLU A 206 -17.84 17.62 32.34
N ILE A 207 -18.73 16.64 32.54
CA ILE A 207 -18.84 15.46 31.64
C ILE A 207 -19.30 15.92 30.27
N ASN A 208 -20.31 16.75 30.17
CA ASN A 208 -20.80 17.34 28.93
C ASN A 208 -19.71 18.11 28.18
N ALA A 209 -18.97 18.97 28.91
CA ALA A 209 -17.83 19.70 28.32
C ALA A 209 -16.72 18.79 27.82
N SER A 210 -16.50 17.63 28.47
CA SER A 210 -15.51 16.65 28.05
C SER A 210 -15.93 15.91 26.78
N ILE A 211 -17.21 15.57 26.65
CA ILE A 211 -17.78 14.97 25.45
C ILE A 211 -17.71 15.94 24.27
N ASP A 212 -17.99 17.23 24.48
CA ASP A 212 -17.87 18.28 23.46
C ASP A 212 -16.40 18.43 22.97
N LYS A 213 -15.42 18.30 23.87
CA LYS A 213 -14.00 18.30 23.51
C LYS A 213 -13.61 17.09 22.70
N LEU A 214 -14.15 15.89 23.04
CA LEU A 214 -13.92 14.66 22.28
C LEU A 214 -14.53 14.75 20.88
N GLU A 215 -15.73 15.31 20.74
CA GLU A 215 -16.37 15.54 19.44
C GLU A 215 -15.50 16.44 18.56
N LYS A 216 -15.06 17.58 19.09
CA LYS A 216 -14.17 18.50 18.38
C LYS A 216 -12.84 17.82 17.99
N GLY A 217 -12.25 17.05 18.90
CA GLY A 217 -11.01 16.32 18.61
C GLY A 217 -11.17 15.28 17.50
N ALA A 218 -12.29 14.57 17.45
CA ALA A 218 -12.57 13.59 16.40
C ALA A 218 -12.82 14.27 15.04
N ILE A 219 -13.51 15.40 15.00
CA ILE A 219 -13.70 16.22 13.79
C ILE A 219 -12.34 16.74 13.27
N THR A 220 -11.51 17.27 14.17
CA THR A 220 -10.16 17.74 13.80
C THR A 220 -9.30 16.61 13.23
N LEU A 221 -9.43 15.39 13.75
CA LEU A 221 -8.74 14.23 13.23
C LEU A 221 -9.22 13.84 11.83
N GLU A 222 -10.54 13.87 11.60
CA GLU A 222 -11.14 13.61 10.28
C GLU A 222 -10.63 14.62 9.24
N GLU A 223 -10.69 15.93 9.56
CA GLU A 223 -10.18 17.00 8.71
C GLU A 223 -8.66 16.86 8.41
N PHE A 224 -7.89 16.48 9.43
CA PHE A 224 -6.44 16.24 9.28
C PHE A 224 -6.14 15.10 8.32
N ILE A 225 -6.86 13.97 8.45
CA ILE A 225 -6.68 12.81 7.57
C ILE A 225 -7.12 13.15 6.13
N GLU A 226 -8.22 13.87 5.96
CA GLU A 226 -8.68 14.33 4.65
C GLU A 226 -7.63 15.20 3.95
N LYS A 227 -6.98 16.08 4.71
CA LYS A 227 -5.90 16.94 4.20
C LYS A 227 -4.69 16.12 3.73
N ILE A 228 -4.27 15.12 4.53
CA ILE A 228 -3.15 14.24 4.13
C ILE A 228 -3.49 13.43 2.89
N ASN A 229 -4.72 12.88 2.79
CA ASN A 229 -5.15 12.10 1.63
C ASN A 229 -5.08 12.88 0.31
N LYS A 230 -5.29 14.19 0.36
CA LYS A 230 -5.13 15.07 -0.81
C LYS A 230 -3.69 15.19 -1.30
N ASP A 231 -2.71 15.02 -0.39
CA ASP A 231 -1.28 15.16 -0.71
C ASP A 231 -0.63 13.84 -1.23
N ILE A 232 -1.26 12.69 -0.96
CA ILE A 232 -0.72 11.35 -1.35
C ILE A 232 -0.47 11.20 -2.86
N PRO A 233 -1.37 11.64 -3.77
CA PRO A 233 -1.12 11.53 -5.21
C PRO A 233 0.17 12.25 -5.66
N LEU A 234 0.48 13.35 -5.00
CA LEU A 234 1.66 14.17 -5.27
C LEU A 234 2.96 13.44 -4.91
N ILE A 235 2.96 12.78 -3.74
CA ILE A 235 4.10 11.99 -3.26
C ILE A 235 4.38 10.85 -4.24
N LYS A 236 3.34 10.18 -4.75
CA LYS A 236 3.47 9.06 -5.69
C LYS A 236 4.06 9.47 -7.04
N ASP A 237 3.61 10.59 -7.60
CA ASP A 237 4.17 11.13 -8.87
C ASP A 237 5.67 11.38 -8.71
N THR A 238 6.07 11.94 -7.58
CA THR A 238 7.47 12.25 -7.27
C THR A 238 8.33 10.99 -7.20
N ILE A 239 7.87 9.95 -6.51
CA ILE A 239 8.60 8.68 -6.40
C ILE A 239 8.75 8.03 -7.78
N ASN A 240 7.69 8.01 -8.60
CA ASN A 240 7.73 7.39 -9.92
C ASN A 240 8.71 8.09 -10.87
N ARG A 241 8.82 9.41 -10.79
CA ARG A 241 9.81 10.17 -11.56
C ARG A 241 11.24 9.88 -11.11
N ALA A 242 11.43 9.72 -9.80
CA ALA A 242 12.73 9.36 -9.25
C ALA A 242 13.13 7.92 -9.64
N LEU A 243 12.19 6.96 -9.68
CA LEU A 243 12.42 5.61 -10.19
C LEU A 243 12.84 5.61 -11.66
N SER A 244 12.13 6.38 -12.50
CA SER A 244 12.49 6.51 -13.91
C SER A 244 13.91 7.07 -14.12
N ALA A 245 14.31 8.02 -13.28
CA ALA A 245 15.67 8.56 -13.30
C ALA A 245 16.70 7.53 -12.82
N GLY A 246 16.38 6.75 -11.77
CA GLY A 246 17.22 5.66 -11.27
C GLY A 246 17.44 4.56 -12.30
N ASP A 247 16.38 4.09 -12.96
CA ASP A 247 16.45 3.06 -14.01
C ASP A 247 17.30 3.51 -15.20
N LYS A 248 17.18 4.80 -15.60
CA LYS A 248 18.03 5.38 -16.65
C LYS A 248 19.49 5.43 -16.22
N THR A 249 19.74 5.77 -14.97
CA THR A 249 21.09 5.79 -14.39
C THR A 249 21.69 4.38 -14.37
N LYS A 250 20.92 3.36 -13.97
CA LYS A 250 21.34 1.96 -14.01
C LYS A 250 21.63 1.46 -15.43
N LEU A 251 20.72 1.75 -16.36
CA LEU A 251 20.92 1.40 -17.78
C LEU A 251 22.18 2.07 -18.34
N PHE A 252 22.38 3.33 -17.97
CA PHE A 252 23.57 4.08 -18.30
C PHE A 252 24.85 3.38 -17.79
N LEU A 253 24.90 3.05 -16.50
CA LEU A 253 26.06 2.42 -15.88
C LEU A 253 26.36 1.01 -16.43
N SER A 254 25.34 0.19 -16.68
CA SER A 254 25.50 -1.16 -17.20
C SER A 254 26.02 -1.18 -18.65
N LYS A 255 25.60 -0.23 -19.48
CA LYS A 255 26.11 -0.06 -20.85
C LYS A 255 27.50 0.56 -20.88
N SER A 256 27.88 1.25 -19.80
CA SER A 256 29.21 1.84 -19.66
C SER A 256 30.35 0.84 -19.62
N LYS A 257 30.02 -0.40 -19.32
CA LYS A 257 31.00 -1.51 -19.30
C LYS A 257 31.55 -1.88 -20.67
N GLU A 258 30.87 -1.47 -21.75
CA GLU A 258 31.23 -1.83 -23.12
C GLU A 258 31.98 -0.72 -23.88
N GLY A 259 32.12 0.44 -23.35
CA GLY A 259 32.89 1.53 -23.98
C GLY A 259 32.45 2.94 -23.56
N ILE A 260 33.42 3.76 -23.26
CA ILE A 260 33.29 5.13 -22.80
C ILE A 260 32.46 6.03 -23.70
N ASN A 261 32.56 5.83 -25.00
CA ASN A 261 31.79 6.63 -25.97
C ASN A 261 30.28 6.41 -25.87
N ASN A 262 29.84 5.34 -25.20
CA ASN A 262 28.42 5.01 -25.02
C ASN A 262 27.86 5.52 -23.67
N VAL A 263 28.73 5.95 -22.75
CA VAL A 263 28.35 6.33 -21.36
C VAL A 263 28.05 7.81 -21.22
N ALA A 264 28.87 8.64 -21.83
CA ALA A 264 28.73 10.08 -21.78
C ALA A 264 27.32 10.59 -22.15
N PRO A 265 26.64 10.00 -23.17
CA PRO A 265 25.29 10.43 -23.50
C PRO A 265 24.29 10.27 -22.37
N TYR A 266 24.44 9.28 -21.49
CA TYR A 266 23.48 9.01 -20.41
C TYR A 266 23.65 9.98 -19.23
N ILE A 267 24.88 10.28 -18.78
CA ILE A 267 25.09 11.33 -17.77
C ILE A 267 24.62 12.67 -18.31
N LYS A 268 24.91 12.95 -19.59
CA LYS A 268 24.41 14.14 -20.25
C LYS A 268 22.88 14.16 -20.26
N GLN A 269 22.24 13.02 -20.48
CA GLN A 269 20.79 12.89 -20.46
C GLN A 269 20.20 13.11 -19.08
N ASP A 270 20.86 12.63 -18.01
CA ASP A 270 20.45 12.86 -16.63
C ASP A 270 20.53 14.35 -16.26
N LEU A 271 21.57 15.06 -16.71
CA LEU A 271 21.66 16.51 -16.58
C LEU A 271 20.51 17.22 -17.35
N ILE A 272 20.16 16.73 -18.54
CA ILE A 272 19.03 17.24 -19.32
C ILE A 272 17.71 16.99 -18.60
N ILE A 273 17.54 15.81 -18.00
CA ILE A 273 16.37 15.45 -17.19
C ILE A 273 16.29 16.34 -15.95
N ALA A 274 17.39 16.54 -15.23
CA ALA A 274 17.46 17.43 -14.09
C ALA A 274 17.07 18.86 -14.48
N ARG A 275 17.52 19.35 -15.64
CA ARG A 275 17.13 20.64 -16.20
C ARG A 275 15.61 20.69 -16.47
N LYS A 276 15.05 19.66 -17.10
CA LYS A 276 13.61 19.58 -17.39
C LYS A 276 12.75 19.52 -16.12
N ILE A 277 13.18 18.76 -15.12
CA ILE A 277 12.52 18.68 -13.82
C ILE A 277 12.60 20.03 -13.11
N ASN A 278 13.80 20.69 -13.12
CA ASN A 278 13.98 22.02 -12.55
C ASN A 278 13.08 23.05 -13.23
N SER A 279 13.03 23.09 -14.56
CA SER A 279 12.14 23.97 -15.32
C SER A 279 10.67 23.76 -14.94
N THR A 280 10.24 22.50 -14.78
CA THR A 280 8.86 22.19 -14.33
C THR A 280 8.62 22.66 -12.88
N ALA A 281 9.62 22.51 -12.01
CA ALA A 281 9.53 23.00 -10.64
C ALA A 281 9.41 24.53 -10.58
N GLU A 282 10.09 25.23 -11.49
CA GLU A 282 10.01 26.68 -11.60
C GLU A 282 8.63 27.18 -11.98
N VAL A 283 7.99 26.54 -12.96
CA VAL A 283 6.58 26.84 -13.30
C VAL A 283 5.66 26.66 -12.11
N LEU A 284 5.82 25.56 -11.37
CA LEU A 284 4.99 25.29 -10.19
C LEU A 284 5.24 26.30 -9.04
N ILE A 285 6.48 26.81 -8.92
CA ILE A 285 6.79 27.89 -7.98
C ILE A 285 6.06 29.17 -8.40
N GLU A 286 6.17 29.55 -9.66
CA GLU A 286 5.53 30.75 -10.22
C GLU A 286 4.03 30.69 -10.00
N GLU A 287 3.38 29.59 -10.43
CA GLU A 287 1.95 29.36 -10.18
C GLU A 287 1.60 29.35 -8.70
N GLY A 288 2.43 28.70 -7.85
CA GLY A 288 2.23 28.66 -6.41
C GLY A 288 2.32 30.03 -5.77
N VAL A 289 3.29 30.83 -6.15
CA VAL A 289 3.48 32.22 -5.69
C VAL A 289 2.30 33.10 -6.10
N ASP A 290 1.84 32.97 -7.34
CA ASP A 290 0.70 33.73 -7.86
C ASP A 290 -0.63 33.40 -7.15
N LEU A 291 -0.72 32.21 -6.61
CA LEU A 291 -1.90 31.73 -5.86
C LEU A 291 -1.85 32.11 -4.37
N ILE A 292 -0.73 32.60 -3.85
CA ILE A 292 -0.62 33.05 -2.45
C ILE A 292 -1.59 34.23 -2.23
N GLY A 293 -2.48 34.06 -1.28
CA GLY A 293 -3.55 35.06 -1.00
C GLY A 293 -4.81 34.93 -1.86
N LYS A 294 -4.79 34.14 -2.94
CA LYS A 294 -5.97 33.84 -3.77
C LYS A 294 -6.56 32.47 -3.46
N ASN A 295 -5.70 31.47 -3.33
CA ASN A 295 -6.04 30.08 -3.01
C ASN A 295 -4.88 29.42 -2.29
N SER A 296 -4.81 29.58 -0.97
CA SER A 296 -3.71 29.09 -0.15
C SER A 296 -3.53 27.56 -0.19
N SER A 297 -4.61 26.81 -0.35
CA SER A 297 -4.55 25.34 -0.48
C SER A 297 -3.88 24.94 -1.79
N LYS A 298 -4.24 25.56 -2.90
CA LYS A 298 -3.66 25.28 -4.22
C LYS A 298 -2.24 25.82 -4.35
N ALA A 299 -1.97 26.99 -3.76
CA ALA A 299 -0.60 27.52 -3.64
C ALA A 299 0.30 26.54 -2.90
N ARG A 300 -0.16 26.00 -1.78
CA ARG A 300 0.54 24.98 -0.99
C ARG A 300 0.78 23.69 -1.79
N GLU A 301 -0.23 23.20 -2.49
CA GLU A 301 -0.12 22.00 -3.35
C GLU A 301 0.95 22.17 -4.42
N ASN A 302 0.93 23.31 -5.16
CA ASN A 302 1.91 23.60 -6.20
C ASN A 302 3.33 23.75 -5.62
N LEU A 303 3.47 24.40 -4.47
CA LEU A 303 4.77 24.55 -3.81
C LEU A 303 5.30 23.21 -3.28
N LEU A 304 4.45 22.36 -2.73
CA LEU A 304 4.84 21.00 -2.35
C LEU A 304 5.29 20.19 -3.57
N SER A 305 4.53 20.25 -4.67
CA SER A 305 4.90 19.57 -5.92
C SER A 305 6.24 20.06 -6.46
N SER A 306 6.48 21.38 -6.41
CA SER A 306 7.76 21.94 -6.80
C SER A 306 8.90 21.49 -5.90
N LYS A 307 8.69 21.48 -4.59
CA LYS A 307 9.67 20.96 -3.61
C LYS A 307 10.06 19.53 -3.94
N ASP A 308 9.08 18.68 -4.22
CA ASP A 308 9.33 17.27 -4.53
C ASP A 308 10.10 17.12 -5.85
N LYS A 309 9.78 17.94 -6.86
CA LYS A 309 10.55 17.98 -8.10
C LYS A 309 12.00 18.45 -7.88
N LEU A 310 12.19 19.47 -7.07
CA LEU A 310 13.52 19.94 -6.71
C LEU A 310 14.29 18.90 -5.87
N THR A 311 13.60 18.16 -5.02
CA THR A 311 14.19 17.03 -4.28
C THR A 311 14.70 15.97 -5.26
N ASN A 312 13.94 15.66 -6.32
CA ASN A 312 14.40 14.75 -7.37
C ASN A 312 15.63 15.29 -8.13
N VAL A 313 15.65 16.60 -8.45
CA VAL A 313 16.85 17.22 -9.04
C VAL A 313 18.04 17.07 -8.09
N LYS A 314 17.84 17.34 -6.79
CA LYS A 314 18.88 17.18 -5.77
C LYS A 314 19.40 15.73 -5.71
N GLU A 315 18.53 14.74 -5.82
CA GLU A 315 18.92 13.33 -5.80
C GLU A 315 19.72 12.95 -7.05
N ILE A 316 19.31 13.44 -8.24
CA ILE A 316 20.09 13.28 -9.47
C ILE A 316 21.48 13.91 -9.31
N LEU A 317 21.55 15.13 -8.80
CA LEU A 317 22.83 15.81 -8.54
C LEU A 317 23.66 15.09 -7.48
N ASN A 318 23.02 14.51 -6.46
CA ASN A 318 23.69 13.70 -5.45
C ASN A 318 24.32 12.45 -6.07
N SER A 319 23.55 11.71 -6.89
CA SER A 319 24.07 10.52 -7.56
C SER A 319 25.26 10.85 -8.44
N ILE A 320 25.22 12.02 -9.14
CA ILE A 320 26.34 12.50 -9.94
C ILE A 320 27.55 12.86 -9.03
N LEU A 321 27.34 13.50 -7.88
CA LEU A 321 28.41 13.82 -6.93
C LEU A 321 29.03 12.57 -6.31
N GLU A 322 28.22 11.58 -5.94
CA GLU A 322 28.72 10.30 -5.44
C GLU A 322 29.57 9.60 -6.51
N LEU A 323 29.13 9.64 -7.77
CA LEU A 323 29.89 9.16 -8.92
C LEU A 323 31.24 9.90 -9.02
N ILE A 324 31.23 11.21 -8.89
CA ILE A 324 32.42 12.04 -8.98
C ILE A 324 33.37 11.78 -7.81
N ASP A 325 32.85 11.61 -6.59
CA ASP A 325 33.64 11.39 -5.38
C ASP A 325 34.39 10.05 -5.45
N ILE A 326 33.73 9.02 -5.97
CA ILE A 326 34.38 7.72 -6.23
C ILE A 326 35.49 7.87 -7.28
N ILE A 327 35.23 8.62 -8.36
CA ILE A 327 36.17 8.86 -9.46
C ILE A 327 37.36 9.72 -9.00
N ASN A 328 37.11 10.69 -8.14
CA ASN A 328 38.06 11.72 -7.76
C ASN A 328 38.53 11.62 -6.32
N LYS A 329 38.53 10.41 -5.75
CA LYS A 329 38.86 10.13 -4.35
C LYS A 329 40.18 10.77 -3.90
N ASP A 330 41.14 10.89 -4.83
CA ASP A 330 42.44 11.49 -4.59
C ASP A 330 42.51 12.99 -4.98
N LYS A 331 41.40 13.58 -5.46
CA LYS A 331 41.28 15.00 -5.91
C LYS A 331 42.38 15.48 -6.88
N LYS A 332 42.99 14.57 -7.64
CA LYS A 332 44.11 14.89 -8.54
C LYS A 332 43.69 15.36 -9.94
N ASN A 333 42.44 15.14 -10.32
CA ASN A 333 41.94 15.51 -11.65
C ASN A 333 41.24 16.89 -11.59
N ILE A 334 41.86 17.89 -12.16
CA ILE A 334 41.39 19.29 -12.17
C ILE A 334 40.03 19.40 -12.86
N ILE A 335 39.79 18.65 -13.93
CA ILE A 335 38.52 18.67 -14.68
C ILE A 335 37.38 18.06 -13.84
N MET A 336 37.69 16.99 -13.15
CA MET A 336 36.72 16.38 -12.24
C MET A 336 36.43 17.25 -11.02
N ASN A 337 37.42 17.96 -10.50
CA ASN A 337 37.22 18.95 -9.43
C ASN A 337 36.31 20.10 -9.88
N ASP A 338 36.55 20.66 -11.09
CA ASP A 338 35.68 21.71 -11.66
C ASP A 338 34.26 21.20 -11.86
N PHE A 339 34.10 19.98 -12.37
CA PHE A 339 32.80 19.34 -12.53
C PHE A 339 32.14 19.11 -11.17
N GLU A 340 32.87 18.57 -10.19
CA GLU A 340 32.39 18.37 -8.81
C GLU A 340 31.90 19.69 -8.19
N ASN A 341 32.68 20.76 -8.35
CA ASN A 341 32.35 22.09 -7.81
C ASN A 341 31.08 22.66 -8.48
N LYS A 342 30.92 22.50 -9.79
CA LYS A 342 29.72 22.91 -10.50
C LYS A 342 28.48 22.14 -10.03
N ILE A 343 28.61 20.84 -9.83
CA ILE A 343 27.49 20.00 -9.31
C ILE A 343 27.19 20.39 -7.85
N LYS A 344 28.20 20.68 -7.02
CA LYS A 344 28.00 21.15 -5.63
C LYS A 344 27.28 22.49 -5.58
N ASP A 345 27.69 23.47 -6.40
CA ASP A 345 27.01 24.77 -6.49
C ASP A 345 25.53 24.62 -6.90
N MET A 346 25.25 23.78 -7.91
CA MET A 346 23.86 23.48 -8.29
C MET A 346 23.07 22.88 -7.16
N LYS A 347 23.62 21.89 -6.45
CA LYS A 347 22.98 21.25 -5.31
C LYS A 347 22.67 22.23 -4.19
N GLU A 348 23.60 23.12 -3.87
CA GLU A 348 23.43 24.17 -2.86
C GLU A 348 22.29 25.13 -3.26
N ARG A 349 22.22 25.54 -4.52
CA ARG A 349 21.12 26.35 -5.03
C ARG A 349 19.78 25.67 -4.96
N VAL A 350 19.71 24.37 -5.30
CA VAL A 350 18.51 23.55 -5.17
C VAL A 350 18.06 23.46 -3.70
N ASN A 351 19.00 23.21 -2.76
CA ASN A 351 18.69 23.17 -1.33
C ASN A 351 18.14 24.50 -0.82
N ASN A 352 18.79 25.58 -1.15
CA ASN A 352 18.35 26.93 -0.75
C ASN A 352 16.96 27.25 -1.29
N LYS A 353 16.63 26.71 -2.47
CA LYS A 353 15.29 26.85 -3.06
C LYS A 353 14.25 26.05 -2.31
N ILE A 354 14.57 24.81 -1.94
CA ILE A 354 13.71 23.93 -1.11
C ILE A 354 13.45 24.59 0.26
N GLU A 355 14.46 25.18 0.91
CA GLU A 355 14.30 25.89 2.18
C GLU A 355 13.37 27.11 2.06
N ASN A 356 13.52 27.87 0.99
CA ASN A 356 12.62 29.00 0.74
C ASN A 356 11.18 28.55 0.50
N ILE A 357 10.97 27.45 -0.23
CA ILE A 357 9.65 26.85 -0.40
C ILE A 357 9.07 26.41 0.95
N ASN A 358 9.86 25.73 1.79
CA ASN A 358 9.42 25.30 3.12
C ASN A 358 9.00 26.48 4.00
N THR A 359 9.74 27.59 3.93
CA THR A 359 9.42 28.83 4.65
C THR A 359 8.07 29.38 4.21
N VAL A 360 7.82 29.41 2.90
CA VAL A 360 6.53 29.87 2.36
C VAL A 360 5.39 28.94 2.78
N ILE A 361 5.57 27.63 2.68
CA ILE A 361 4.56 26.65 3.10
C ILE A 361 4.26 26.82 4.58
N SER A 362 5.27 26.95 5.43
CA SER A 362 5.12 27.17 6.88
C SER A 362 4.34 28.45 7.19
N SER A 363 4.55 29.51 6.42
CA SER A 363 3.79 30.77 6.57
C SER A 363 2.33 30.59 6.13
N ILE A 364 2.10 29.85 5.03
CA ILE A 364 0.74 29.51 4.59
C ILE A 364 0.02 28.68 5.65
N ASP A 365 0.68 27.69 6.24
CA ASP A 365 0.12 26.79 7.24
C ASP A 365 -0.21 27.50 8.57
N ARG A 366 0.54 28.55 8.90
CA ARG A 366 0.27 29.42 10.07
C ARG A 366 -0.71 30.54 9.79
N GLY A 367 -1.16 30.71 8.56
CA GLY A 367 -2.02 31.82 8.14
C GLY A 367 -1.32 33.19 8.16
N GLU A 368 0.02 33.19 8.14
CA GLU A 368 0.82 34.41 8.15
C GLU A 368 0.98 34.98 6.74
N LYS A 369 1.15 36.29 6.62
CA LYS A 369 1.52 36.91 5.34
C LYS A 369 2.94 36.49 4.97
N VAL A 370 3.09 35.87 3.81
CA VAL A 370 4.40 35.49 3.29
C VAL A 370 5.22 36.77 2.97
N SER A 371 6.45 36.80 3.44
CA SER A 371 7.36 37.93 3.20
C SER A 371 7.65 38.08 1.71
N VAL A 372 7.51 39.30 1.18
CA VAL A 372 7.88 39.66 -0.20
C VAL A 372 9.34 39.34 -0.49
N GLU A 373 10.21 39.47 0.51
CA GLU A 373 11.63 39.15 0.37
C GLU A 373 11.85 37.65 0.12
N VAL A 374 11.12 36.76 0.78
CA VAL A 374 11.21 35.30 0.56
C VAL A 374 10.68 34.93 -0.83
N LEU A 375 9.60 35.59 -1.27
CA LEU A 375 9.04 35.38 -2.61
C LEU A 375 10.04 35.82 -3.70
N ASN A 376 10.67 36.97 -3.52
CA ASN A 376 11.69 37.48 -4.45
C ASN A 376 12.92 36.56 -4.48
N ARG A 377 13.36 36.02 -3.34
CA ARG A 377 14.44 35.02 -3.29
C ARG A 377 14.11 33.75 -4.04
N LEU A 378 12.87 33.29 -3.96
CA LEU A 378 12.38 32.13 -4.72
C LEU A 378 12.50 32.39 -6.24
N ASN A 379 12.00 33.53 -6.72
CA ASN A 379 11.98 33.88 -8.13
C ASN A 379 13.39 34.18 -8.68
N ASN A 380 14.23 34.92 -7.95
CA ASN A 380 15.55 35.33 -8.44
C ASN A 380 16.58 34.20 -8.53
N ARG A 381 16.40 33.11 -7.78
CA ARG A 381 17.33 31.95 -7.81
C ARG A 381 16.98 30.91 -8.86
N ALA A 382 15.81 31.01 -9.48
CA ALA A 382 15.33 30.10 -10.53
C ALA A 382 16.29 30.12 -11.74
N ASN A 383 16.58 31.28 -12.24
CA ASN A 383 17.40 31.46 -13.46
C ASN A 383 18.86 30.98 -13.33
N GLY A 384 19.38 30.85 -12.09
CA GLY A 384 20.78 30.43 -11.87
C GLY A 384 21.03 28.95 -12.06
N ILE A 385 20.05 28.08 -11.69
CA ILE A 385 20.23 26.62 -11.77
C ILE A 385 20.18 26.15 -13.23
N ASP A 386 19.26 26.68 -14.01
CA ASP A 386 19.08 26.29 -15.42
C ASP A 386 20.31 26.68 -16.27
N SER A 387 20.87 27.87 -16.06
CA SER A 387 22.06 28.35 -16.77
C SER A 387 23.31 27.51 -16.44
N ILE A 388 23.49 27.11 -15.18
CA ILE A 388 24.62 26.26 -14.79
C ILE A 388 24.46 24.87 -15.38
N LEU A 389 23.24 24.29 -15.36
CA LEU A 389 22.95 23.02 -16.00
C LEU A 389 23.24 23.05 -17.49
N GLU A 390 22.82 24.13 -18.19
CA GLU A 390 23.06 24.31 -19.62
C GLU A 390 24.56 24.30 -19.95
N LYS A 391 25.33 25.12 -19.26
CA LYS A 391 26.78 25.21 -19.46
C LYS A 391 27.50 23.90 -19.10
N THR A 392 27.01 23.19 -18.07
CA THR A 392 27.57 21.89 -17.67
C THR A 392 27.28 20.82 -18.73
N ILE A 393 26.11 20.85 -19.35
CA ILE A 393 25.73 19.98 -20.47
C ILE A 393 26.59 20.23 -21.72
N GLU A 394 26.89 21.49 -22.01
CA GLU A 394 27.77 21.86 -23.14
C GLU A 394 29.22 21.39 -22.93
N ASP A 395 29.76 21.58 -21.72
CA ASP A 395 31.14 21.19 -21.35
C ASP A 395 31.33 19.67 -21.21
N PHE A 396 30.23 18.89 -21.15
CA PHE A 396 30.25 17.49 -20.75
C PHE A 396 31.09 16.60 -21.68
N ASN A 397 30.77 16.60 -22.96
CA ASN A 397 31.44 15.71 -23.94
C ASN A 397 32.91 16.02 -24.16
N PRO A 398 33.33 17.33 -24.33
CA PRO A 398 34.71 17.64 -24.66
C PRO A 398 35.67 17.55 -23.47
N LYS A 399 35.18 17.72 -22.22
CA LYS A 399 36.08 17.84 -21.06
C LYS A 399 35.92 16.69 -20.05
N ILE A 400 34.66 16.26 -19.79
CA ILE A 400 34.36 15.37 -18.66
C ILE A 400 34.45 13.89 -19.08
N VAL A 401 33.99 13.54 -20.27
CA VAL A 401 33.95 12.15 -20.76
C VAL A 401 35.29 11.43 -20.70
N PRO A 402 36.44 12.02 -21.08
CA PRO A 402 37.73 11.35 -20.94
C PRO A 402 38.16 11.11 -19.50
N ALA A 403 37.67 11.90 -18.55
CA ALA A 403 37.99 11.77 -17.12
C ALA A 403 37.23 10.61 -16.41
N ILE A 404 36.09 10.23 -16.98
CA ILE A 404 35.18 9.22 -16.38
C ILE A 404 35.63 7.79 -16.65
N ASN A 405 36.47 7.58 -17.63
CA ASN A 405 36.83 6.28 -18.23
C ASN A 405 37.33 5.20 -17.25
N ASN A 406 37.86 5.56 -16.12
CA ASN A 406 38.57 4.60 -15.26
C ASN A 406 37.76 4.06 -14.09
N VAL A 407 36.52 4.50 -13.88
CA VAL A 407 35.84 4.27 -12.59
C VAL A 407 34.46 3.62 -12.69
N LEU A 408 34.02 3.28 -13.87
CA LEU A 408 32.62 2.85 -14.10
C LEU A 408 32.22 1.49 -13.49
N ASN A 409 33.16 0.68 -13.10
CA ASN A 409 32.85 -0.64 -12.55
C ASN A 409 32.25 -0.60 -11.13
N ASP A 410 32.71 0.33 -10.30
CA ASP A 410 32.25 0.43 -8.90
C ASP A 410 30.89 1.13 -8.79
N LEU A 411 30.50 1.82 -9.84
CA LEU A 411 29.31 2.68 -9.86
C LEU A 411 27.99 1.93 -10.10
N ILE A 412 28.06 0.76 -10.72
CA ILE A 412 26.87 -0.07 -10.98
C ILE A 412 26.19 -0.49 -9.65
N VAL A 413 27.00 -0.80 -8.66
CA VAL A 413 26.50 -1.22 -7.33
C VAL A 413 25.72 -0.09 -6.62
N VAL A 414 26.18 1.14 -6.75
CA VAL A 414 25.51 2.30 -6.12
C VAL A 414 24.16 2.59 -6.80
N ALA A 415 24.11 2.49 -8.13
CA ALA A 415 22.86 2.66 -8.88
C ALA A 415 21.80 1.61 -8.49
N ASP A 416 22.22 0.34 -8.34
CA ASP A 416 21.31 -0.73 -7.93
C ASP A 416 20.69 -0.48 -6.55
N ASN A 417 21.49 -0.03 -5.60
CA ASN A 417 21.01 0.28 -4.25
C ASN A 417 19.97 1.43 -4.24
N THR A 418 20.20 2.43 -5.07
CA THR A 418 19.29 3.59 -5.17
C THR A 418 17.94 3.21 -5.77
N ILE A 419 17.94 2.42 -6.84
CA ILE A 419 16.72 1.90 -7.47
C ILE A 419 15.92 1.04 -6.48
N GLN A 420 16.61 0.21 -5.68
CA GLN A 420 15.94 -0.65 -4.71
C GLN A 420 15.27 0.16 -3.58
N LEU A 421 15.92 1.22 -3.11
CA LEU A 421 15.36 2.16 -2.13
C LEU A 421 14.09 2.85 -2.64
N LEU A 422 14.09 3.29 -3.88
CA LEU A 422 12.94 3.94 -4.51
C LEU A 422 11.79 2.97 -4.79
N LYS A 423 12.09 1.72 -5.16
CA LYS A 423 11.07 0.66 -5.31
C LYS A 423 10.38 0.38 -3.98
N ASN A 424 11.16 0.24 -2.90
CA ASN A 424 10.62 0.03 -1.56
C ASN A 424 9.72 1.20 -1.12
N ALA A 425 10.10 2.45 -1.45
CA ALA A 425 9.27 3.62 -1.17
C ALA A 425 7.94 3.60 -1.94
N ASN A 426 7.96 3.18 -3.20
CA ASN A 426 6.75 3.08 -4.03
C ASN A 426 5.81 1.96 -3.57
N GLU A 427 6.36 0.84 -3.11
CA GLU A 427 5.59 -0.30 -2.58
C GLU A 427 4.90 0.03 -1.25
N ASN A 428 5.46 0.97 -0.47
CA ASN A 428 4.93 1.35 0.83
C ASN A 428 3.80 2.41 0.78
N LEU A 429 3.74 3.19 -0.30
CA LEU A 429 2.75 4.26 -0.44
C LEU A 429 1.29 3.77 -0.39
N PRO A 430 0.91 2.65 -1.04
CA PRO A 430 -0.46 2.13 -0.97
C PRO A 430 -0.89 1.77 0.45
N GLY A 431 0.07 1.33 1.26
CA GLY A 431 -0.21 1.01 2.65
C GLY A 431 -0.45 2.21 3.56
N ALA A 432 0.16 3.34 3.25
CA ALA A 432 -0.11 4.58 3.97
C ALA A 432 -1.54 5.09 3.68
N THR A 433 -1.99 4.98 2.43
CA THR A 433 -3.35 5.38 2.02
C THR A 433 -4.40 4.51 2.71
N GLU A 434 -4.20 3.20 2.76
CA GLU A 434 -5.13 2.28 3.44
C GLU A 434 -5.24 2.57 4.94
N LEU A 435 -4.12 2.96 5.58
CA LEU A 435 -4.12 3.34 6.99
C LEU A 435 -4.90 4.64 7.24
N LEU A 436 -4.75 5.61 6.35
CA LEU A 436 -5.47 6.88 6.44
C LEU A 436 -6.98 6.69 6.22
N ASP A 437 -7.38 5.87 5.25
CA ASP A 437 -8.80 5.57 5.02
C ASP A 437 -9.45 4.82 6.20
N LYS A 438 -8.70 3.90 6.82
CA LYS A 438 -9.15 3.25 8.05
C LYS A 438 -9.22 4.22 9.23
N GLY A 439 -8.28 5.15 9.32
CA GLY A 439 -8.29 6.24 10.29
C GLY A 439 -9.49 7.17 10.12
N TYR A 440 -9.78 7.54 8.87
CA TYR A 440 -10.95 8.34 8.51
C TYR A 440 -12.25 7.64 8.90
N THR A 441 -12.38 6.37 8.50
CA THR A 441 -13.56 5.55 8.86
C THR A 441 -13.68 5.37 10.38
N GLY A 442 -12.56 5.28 11.08
CA GLY A 442 -12.50 5.21 12.54
C GLY A 442 -12.97 6.51 13.20
N ALA A 443 -12.52 7.66 12.70
CA ALA A 443 -12.93 8.98 13.16
C ALA A 443 -14.43 9.22 12.90
N GLU A 444 -14.94 8.91 11.70
CA GLU A 444 -16.35 8.98 11.35
C GLU A 444 -17.24 8.13 12.29
N LYS A 445 -16.81 6.88 12.55
CA LYS A 445 -17.52 6.01 13.50
C LYS A 445 -17.43 6.54 14.94
N GLY A 446 -16.28 7.12 15.31
CA GLY A 446 -16.09 7.81 16.59
C GLY A 446 -17.05 8.96 16.77
N ILE A 447 -17.20 9.81 15.77
CA ILE A 447 -18.14 10.94 15.76
C ILE A 447 -19.59 10.44 15.89
N LYS A 448 -19.95 9.38 15.16
CA LYS A 448 -21.29 8.76 15.29
C LYS A 448 -21.53 8.20 16.70
N GLY A 449 -20.54 7.54 17.28
CA GLY A 449 -20.60 7.03 18.66
C GLY A 449 -20.74 8.13 19.70
N ILE A 450 -20.01 9.24 19.56
CA ILE A 450 -20.09 10.41 20.43
C ILE A 450 -21.47 11.09 20.29
N LYS A 451 -22.01 11.18 19.08
CA LYS A 451 -23.36 11.72 18.86
C LYS A 451 -24.45 10.88 19.53
N ILE A 452 -24.30 9.54 19.51
CA ILE A 452 -25.21 8.62 20.24
C ILE A 452 -25.08 8.82 21.76
N LEU A 453 -23.86 8.95 22.28
CA LEU A 453 -23.64 9.31 23.68
C LEU A 453 -24.31 10.64 24.04
N LYS A 454 -24.09 11.65 23.23
CA LYS A 454 -24.65 13.01 23.43
C LYS A 454 -26.17 13.02 23.35
N SER A 455 -26.79 12.17 22.51
CA SER A 455 -28.24 12.02 22.42
C SER A 455 -28.86 11.34 23.64
N ASN A 456 -28.10 10.43 24.30
CA ASN A 456 -28.57 9.72 25.50
C ASN A 456 -28.28 10.46 26.81
N LEU A 457 -27.30 11.38 26.79
CA LEU A 457 -26.88 12.13 27.99
C LEU A 457 -28.01 12.94 28.62
N PRO A 458 -28.87 13.64 27.85
CA PRO A 458 -30.01 14.38 28.45
C PRO A 458 -30.97 13.48 29.22
N SER A 459 -31.12 12.21 28.79
CA SER A 459 -31.91 11.22 29.50
C SER A 459 -31.26 10.81 30.84
N ILE A 460 -29.94 10.66 30.85
CA ILE A 460 -29.16 10.34 32.06
C ILE A 460 -29.17 11.55 33.02
N GLU A 461 -28.94 12.75 32.49
CA GLU A 461 -28.99 14.01 33.22
C GLU A 461 -30.38 14.25 33.86
N LYS A 462 -31.43 14.02 33.08
CA LYS A 462 -32.82 14.08 33.56
C LYS A 462 -33.06 13.07 34.68
N SER A 463 -32.57 11.82 34.50
CA SER A 463 -32.71 10.76 35.52
C SER A 463 -31.94 11.05 36.78
N ILE A 464 -30.72 11.56 36.70
CA ILE A 464 -29.92 11.97 37.87
C ILE A 464 -30.54 13.23 38.55
N GLY A 465 -30.98 14.19 37.74
CA GLY A 465 -31.67 15.39 38.24
C GLY A 465 -33.01 15.05 38.92
N GLU A 466 -33.77 14.10 38.36
CA GLU A 466 -35.00 13.59 38.96
C GLU A 466 -34.73 12.85 40.29
N VAL A 467 -33.64 12.04 40.33
CA VAL A 467 -33.21 11.36 41.55
C VAL A 467 -32.71 12.36 42.58
N SER A 468 -31.92 13.36 42.18
CA SER A 468 -31.46 14.46 43.05
C SER A 468 -32.63 15.26 43.63
N ASN A 469 -33.62 15.57 42.80
CA ASN A 469 -34.81 16.30 43.25
C ASN A 469 -35.73 15.41 44.14
N LYS A 470 -35.83 14.13 43.86
CA LYS A 470 -36.57 13.18 44.70
C LYS A 470 -35.87 12.94 46.05
N LEU A 471 -34.55 12.96 46.09
CA LEU A 471 -33.77 12.91 47.32
C LEU A 471 -33.93 14.17 48.18
N LYS A 472 -34.14 15.34 47.56
CA LYS A 472 -34.50 16.58 48.28
C LYS A 472 -35.90 16.54 48.93
N VAL A 473 -36.74 15.63 48.46
CA VAL A 473 -38.14 15.46 48.93
C VAL A 473 -38.30 14.26 49.86
N LEU A 474 -37.22 13.46 50.04
CA LEU A 474 -37.22 12.21 50.82
C LEU A 474 -37.09 12.45 52.34
N ASP A 475 -38.21 12.89 52.92
CA ASP A 475 -38.47 12.76 54.39
C ASP A 475 -39.39 11.56 54.68
N ASP A 476 -39.62 10.64 53.73
CA ASP A 476 -40.58 9.56 53.83
C ASP A 476 -39.97 8.15 53.64
N ASP A 477 -40.14 7.27 54.64
CA ASP A 477 -39.48 5.95 54.79
C ASP A 477 -39.77 4.92 53.69
N GLU A 478 -40.84 4.98 52.92
CA GLU A 478 -41.17 4.00 51.89
C GLU A 478 -40.32 4.18 50.60
N ARG A 479 -39.96 5.38 50.24
CA ARG A 479 -39.13 5.69 49.06
C ARG A 479 -37.66 5.31 49.25
N LEU A 480 -37.18 5.26 50.47
CA LEU A 480 -35.84 4.86 50.80
C LEU A 480 -35.58 3.38 50.50
N ASN A 481 -36.57 2.52 50.73
CA ASN A 481 -36.47 1.09 50.49
C ASN A 481 -36.40 0.74 49.00
N GLU A 482 -37.06 1.52 48.12
CA GLU A 482 -36.93 1.34 46.65
C GLU A 482 -35.53 1.71 46.16
N ILE A 483 -34.95 2.79 46.68
CA ILE A 483 -33.58 3.22 46.32
C ILE A 483 -32.56 2.17 46.77
N ILE A 484 -32.70 1.65 47.98
CA ILE A 484 -31.81 0.57 48.50
C ILE A 484 -31.90 -0.67 47.63
N LYS A 485 -33.07 -1.02 47.11
CA LYS A 485 -33.27 -2.17 46.19
C LYS A 485 -32.57 -1.96 44.82
N LEU A 486 -32.62 -0.75 44.27
CA LEU A 486 -31.91 -0.37 43.03
C LEU A 486 -30.37 -0.38 43.22
N MET A 487 -29.89 0.02 44.41
CA MET A 487 -28.48 0.07 44.69
C MET A 487 -27.87 -1.34 45.02
N LYS A 488 -28.68 -2.34 45.30
CA LYS A 488 -28.29 -3.73 45.55
C LYS A 488 -28.14 -4.56 44.27
N SER A 489 -28.08 -3.94 43.10
CA SER A 489 -27.89 -4.58 41.83
C SER A 489 -26.53 -5.29 41.70
N ASN A 490 -26.41 -6.25 40.81
CA ASN A 490 -25.20 -7.03 40.63
C ASN A 490 -24.14 -6.24 39.86
N ALA A 491 -23.24 -5.60 40.62
CA ALA A 491 -22.16 -4.74 40.10
C ALA A 491 -21.33 -5.41 39.00
N LYS A 492 -21.16 -6.73 39.03
CA LYS A 492 -20.38 -7.46 38.03
C LYS A 492 -21.10 -7.54 36.68
N ILE A 493 -22.40 -7.83 36.69
CA ILE A 493 -23.22 -7.95 35.47
C ILE A 493 -23.36 -6.59 34.80
N GLU A 494 -23.63 -5.54 35.57
CA GLU A 494 -23.78 -4.18 35.06
C GLU A 494 -22.48 -3.60 34.51
N SER A 495 -21.36 -3.83 35.20
CA SER A 495 -20.03 -3.44 34.73
C SER A 495 -19.64 -4.16 33.45
N ASP A 496 -19.96 -5.47 33.32
CA ASP A 496 -19.72 -6.23 32.11
C ASP A 496 -20.56 -5.70 30.94
N PHE A 497 -21.83 -5.37 31.18
CA PHE A 497 -22.72 -4.80 30.17
C PHE A 497 -22.23 -3.42 29.68
N ILE A 498 -21.87 -2.52 30.60
CA ILE A 498 -21.37 -1.17 30.25
C ILE A 498 -20.04 -1.23 29.53
N SER A 499 -19.17 -2.21 29.88
CA SER A 499 -17.88 -2.37 29.23
C SER A 499 -17.95 -2.95 27.81
N ASN A 500 -19.05 -3.62 27.46
CA ASN A 500 -19.26 -4.24 26.15
C ASN A 500 -20.74 -4.19 25.70
N PRO A 501 -21.32 -2.99 25.50
CA PRO A 501 -22.75 -2.80 25.28
C PRO A 501 -23.24 -3.24 23.91
N VAL A 502 -22.34 -3.54 22.96
CA VAL A 502 -22.68 -3.88 21.59
C VAL A 502 -21.91 -5.14 21.17
N GLU A 503 -22.63 -6.14 20.71
CA GLU A 503 -22.08 -7.34 20.11
C GLU A 503 -22.15 -7.22 18.57
N ILE A 504 -21.04 -7.50 17.90
CA ILE A 504 -20.97 -7.48 16.44
C ILE A 504 -21.22 -8.91 15.94
N LYS A 505 -22.34 -9.10 15.27
CA LYS A 505 -22.63 -10.34 14.54
C LYS A 505 -22.10 -10.21 13.11
N GLU A 506 -20.96 -10.84 12.83
CA GLU A 506 -20.38 -10.86 11.49
C GLU A 506 -21.11 -11.86 10.59
N ASN A 507 -21.71 -11.38 9.50
CA ASN A 507 -22.26 -12.21 8.44
C ASN A 507 -21.36 -12.14 7.21
N ARG A 508 -20.60 -13.19 6.93
CA ARG A 508 -19.68 -13.23 5.79
C ARG A 508 -20.42 -13.70 4.55
N ILE A 509 -20.50 -12.82 3.55
CA ILE A 509 -21.04 -13.15 2.22
C ILE A 509 -19.85 -13.62 1.36
N TYR A 510 -19.97 -14.80 0.73
CA TYR A 510 -18.90 -15.44 -0.04
C TYR A 510 -17.59 -15.64 0.75
N PRO A 511 -17.61 -16.37 1.86
CA PRO A 511 -16.45 -16.54 2.71
C PRO A 511 -15.33 -17.31 2.00
N ILE A 512 -14.13 -16.76 1.98
CA ILE A 512 -12.92 -17.40 1.49
C ILE A 512 -12.01 -17.67 2.70
N PRO A 513 -11.55 -18.92 2.92
CA PRO A 513 -10.94 -19.34 4.18
C PRO A 513 -9.53 -18.78 4.43
N ASN A 514 -8.79 -18.38 3.39
CA ASN A 514 -7.42 -17.87 3.52
C ASN A 514 -7.09 -16.89 2.40
N TYR A 515 -6.06 -16.08 2.65
CA TYR A 515 -5.65 -15.02 1.74
C TYR A 515 -5.08 -15.56 0.42
N GLY A 516 -4.36 -16.70 0.44
CA GLY A 516 -3.84 -17.33 -0.77
C GLY A 516 -4.96 -17.72 -1.74
N SER A 517 -6.05 -18.27 -1.23
CA SER A 517 -7.24 -18.59 -2.05
C SER A 517 -7.90 -17.31 -2.59
N ALA A 518 -7.96 -16.24 -1.81
CA ALA A 518 -8.48 -14.95 -2.26
C ALA A 518 -7.60 -14.31 -3.36
N MET A 519 -6.29 -14.55 -3.34
CA MET A 519 -5.33 -14.05 -4.32
C MET A 519 -5.14 -14.97 -5.53
N ALA A 520 -5.59 -16.23 -5.44
CA ALA A 520 -5.45 -17.19 -6.54
C ALA A 520 -6.05 -16.68 -7.87
N PRO A 521 -7.24 -16.06 -7.94
CA PRO A 521 -7.77 -15.46 -9.16
C PRO A 521 -6.79 -14.52 -9.86
N PHE A 522 -6.10 -13.70 -9.09
CA PHE A 522 -5.12 -12.75 -9.62
C PHE A 522 -3.85 -13.44 -10.12
N PHE A 523 -3.21 -14.26 -9.30
CA PHE A 523 -1.94 -14.90 -9.67
C PHE A 523 -2.10 -15.95 -10.76
N THR A 524 -3.20 -16.70 -10.76
CA THR A 524 -3.54 -17.65 -11.83
C THR A 524 -3.72 -16.92 -13.15
N THR A 525 -4.53 -15.87 -13.17
CA THR A 525 -4.74 -15.05 -14.37
C THR A 525 -3.45 -14.42 -14.87
N LEU A 526 -2.63 -13.90 -13.96
CA LEU A 526 -1.33 -13.31 -14.27
C LEU A 526 -0.37 -14.33 -14.91
N SER A 527 -0.32 -15.53 -14.36
CA SER A 527 0.53 -16.60 -14.87
C SER A 527 0.16 -17.02 -16.29
N LEU A 528 -1.13 -17.01 -16.63
CA LEU A 528 -1.60 -17.33 -17.99
C LEU A 528 -1.18 -16.25 -19.01
N TRP A 529 -1.21 -14.96 -18.62
CA TRP A 529 -0.68 -13.90 -19.47
C TRP A 529 0.83 -14.02 -19.67
N VAL A 530 1.56 -14.22 -18.59
CA VAL A 530 3.02 -14.46 -18.63
C VAL A 530 3.33 -15.69 -19.47
N GLY A 531 2.55 -16.76 -19.32
CA GLY A 531 2.68 -17.97 -20.15
C GLY A 531 2.55 -17.68 -21.64
N ALA A 532 1.56 -16.89 -22.02
CA ALA A 532 1.38 -16.48 -23.42
C ALA A 532 2.55 -15.61 -23.93
N LEU A 533 3.10 -14.73 -23.11
CA LEU A 533 4.30 -13.94 -23.44
C LEU A 533 5.55 -14.81 -23.61
N ILE A 534 5.74 -15.78 -22.75
CA ILE A 534 6.87 -16.71 -22.84
C ILE A 534 6.75 -17.54 -24.12
N LEU A 535 5.54 -18.02 -24.46
CA LEU A 535 5.32 -18.78 -25.67
C LEU A 535 5.77 -18.00 -26.92
N VAL A 536 5.33 -16.75 -27.08
CA VAL A 536 5.71 -15.94 -28.26
C VAL A 536 7.17 -15.45 -28.20
N SER A 537 7.82 -15.54 -27.06
CA SER A 537 9.24 -15.19 -26.92
C SER A 537 10.15 -16.31 -27.40
N ILE A 538 9.74 -17.56 -27.16
CA ILE A 538 10.53 -18.75 -27.48
C ILE A 538 10.09 -19.37 -28.80
N LEU A 539 8.78 -19.41 -29.05
CA LEU A 539 8.25 -20.02 -30.27
C LEU A 539 8.05 -18.97 -31.38
N SER A 540 8.52 -19.29 -32.57
CA SER A 540 8.29 -18.43 -33.73
C SER A 540 6.80 -18.39 -34.10
N VAL A 541 6.27 -17.19 -34.28
CA VAL A 541 4.92 -16.96 -34.80
C VAL A 541 4.84 -17.07 -36.33
N GLU A 542 6.01 -17.20 -37.00
CA GLU A 542 6.09 -17.34 -38.43
C GLU A 542 6.00 -18.82 -38.84
N VAL A 543 5.36 -19.03 -39.97
CA VAL A 543 5.20 -20.37 -40.58
C VAL A 543 6.00 -20.44 -41.86
N LYS A 544 6.99 -21.34 -41.89
CA LYS A 544 7.71 -21.70 -43.11
C LYS A 544 6.76 -22.42 -44.09
N ASP A 545 6.91 -22.16 -45.39
CA ASP A 545 6.07 -22.81 -46.39
C ASP A 545 6.27 -24.32 -46.38
N ILE A 546 5.22 -25.07 -46.63
CA ILE A 546 5.26 -26.54 -46.66
C ILE A 546 5.75 -26.99 -48.04
N LYS A 547 6.82 -27.77 -48.14
CA LYS A 547 7.31 -28.33 -49.38
C LYS A 547 6.21 -29.12 -50.07
N GLY A 548 5.95 -28.83 -51.35
CA GLY A 548 4.91 -29.50 -52.17
C GLY A 548 3.47 -29.00 -51.97
N ALA A 549 3.21 -27.95 -51.17
CA ALA A 549 1.88 -27.35 -51.04
C ALA A 549 1.76 -26.05 -51.88
N LYS A 550 0.54 -25.73 -52.33
CA LYS A 550 0.24 -24.40 -52.93
C LYS A 550 0.59 -23.31 -51.90
N LYS A 551 1.05 -22.14 -52.40
CA LYS A 551 1.42 -20.99 -51.56
C LYS A 551 0.34 -20.71 -50.53
N LEU A 552 0.68 -20.83 -49.24
CA LEU A 552 -0.21 -20.70 -48.14
C LEU A 552 -0.68 -19.24 -47.97
N LYS A 553 -1.97 -19.03 -47.79
CA LYS A 553 -2.55 -17.70 -47.53
C LYS A 553 -2.16 -17.20 -46.14
N VAL A 554 -2.10 -15.88 -45.96
CA VAL A 554 -1.68 -15.27 -44.69
C VAL A 554 -2.55 -15.73 -43.50
N HIS A 555 -3.87 -15.80 -43.69
CA HIS A 555 -4.79 -16.28 -42.67
C HIS A 555 -4.64 -17.78 -42.37
N GLU A 556 -4.27 -18.60 -43.37
CA GLU A 556 -4.01 -20.04 -43.13
C GLU A 556 -2.77 -20.25 -42.28
N LYS A 557 -1.69 -19.48 -42.54
CA LYS A 557 -0.49 -19.47 -41.72
C LYS A 557 -0.79 -18.97 -40.28
N TYR A 558 -1.59 -17.90 -40.19
CA TYR A 558 -1.96 -17.31 -38.91
C TYR A 558 -2.73 -18.29 -38.03
N PHE A 559 -3.86 -18.81 -38.50
CA PHE A 559 -4.66 -19.73 -37.70
C PHE A 559 -3.98 -21.09 -37.49
N GLY A 560 -3.28 -21.61 -38.50
CA GLY A 560 -2.59 -22.88 -38.36
C GLY A 560 -1.50 -22.86 -37.28
N ARG A 561 -0.75 -21.78 -37.19
CA ARG A 561 0.23 -21.58 -36.13
C ARG A 561 -0.43 -21.25 -34.78
N TYR A 562 -1.49 -20.44 -34.78
CA TYR A 562 -2.22 -20.12 -33.55
C TYR A 562 -2.76 -21.39 -32.87
N PHE A 563 -3.26 -22.37 -33.59
CA PHE A 563 -3.72 -23.62 -32.97
C PHE A 563 -2.61 -24.34 -32.16
N THR A 564 -1.38 -24.27 -32.60
CA THR A 564 -0.25 -24.81 -31.85
C THR A 564 -0.05 -24.03 -30.54
N PHE A 565 -0.07 -22.69 -30.59
CA PHE A 565 -0.02 -21.85 -29.39
C PHE A 565 -1.19 -22.10 -28.46
N MET A 566 -2.41 -22.17 -29.00
CA MET A 566 -3.63 -22.44 -28.25
C MET A 566 -3.57 -23.78 -27.52
N THR A 567 -3.07 -24.83 -28.19
CA THR A 567 -2.92 -26.16 -27.57
C THR A 567 -1.99 -26.08 -26.35
N ILE A 568 -0.83 -25.44 -26.48
CA ILE A 568 0.10 -25.30 -25.38
C ILE A 568 -0.50 -24.43 -24.25
N ALA A 569 -1.18 -23.36 -24.62
CA ALA A 569 -1.87 -22.47 -23.68
C ALA A 569 -2.99 -23.21 -22.88
N ILE A 570 -3.71 -24.12 -23.53
CA ILE A 570 -4.68 -24.98 -22.86
C ILE A 570 -4.00 -25.88 -21.82
N PHE A 571 -2.86 -26.49 -22.18
CA PHE A 571 -2.10 -27.32 -21.23
C PHE A 571 -1.53 -26.48 -20.09
N GLN A 572 -1.03 -25.26 -20.37
CA GLN A 572 -0.64 -24.32 -19.32
C GLN A 572 -1.79 -24.06 -18.33
N ALA A 573 -2.98 -23.74 -18.83
CA ALA A 573 -4.13 -23.46 -18.02
C ALA A 573 -4.57 -24.69 -17.19
N LEU A 574 -4.55 -25.87 -17.82
CA LEU A 574 -4.85 -27.12 -17.11
C LEU A 574 -3.86 -27.38 -15.96
N ILE A 575 -2.57 -27.28 -16.22
CA ILE A 575 -1.53 -27.52 -15.20
C ILE A 575 -1.66 -26.51 -14.07
N VAL A 576 -1.81 -25.22 -14.38
CA VAL A 576 -1.97 -24.16 -13.37
C VAL A 576 -3.21 -24.42 -12.54
N SER A 577 -4.39 -24.58 -13.16
CA SER A 577 -5.67 -24.67 -12.45
C SER A 577 -5.82 -25.98 -11.66
N LEU A 578 -5.33 -27.10 -12.20
CA LEU A 578 -5.32 -28.36 -11.46
C LEU A 578 -4.35 -28.31 -10.29
N GLY A 579 -3.17 -27.71 -10.47
CA GLY A 579 -2.21 -27.54 -9.40
C GLY A 579 -2.70 -26.56 -8.31
N ASP A 580 -3.38 -25.50 -8.69
CA ASP A 580 -4.02 -24.61 -7.70
C ASP A 580 -5.01 -25.39 -6.82
N ILE A 581 -5.87 -26.21 -7.43
CA ILE A 581 -6.92 -26.96 -6.73
C ILE A 581 -6.34 -28.13 -5.92
N TYR A 582 -5.49 -28.97 -6.53
CA TYR A 582 -5.10 -30.24 -5.95
C TYR A 582 -3.73 -30.20 -5.25
N LEU A 583 -2.76 -29.43 -5.76
CA LEU A 583 -1.43 -29.31 -5.16
C LEU A 583 -1.41 -28.26 -4.05
N LEU A 584 -1.90 -27.04 -4.34
CA LEU A 584 -1.92 -25.97 -3.35
C LEU A 584 -3.14 -26.04 -2.43
N LYS A 585 -4.19 -26.76 -2.82
CA LYS A 585 -5.48 -26.83 -2.10
C LYS A 585 -6.15 -25.46 -1.97
N VAL A 586 -6.10 -24.66 -3.03
CA VAL A 586 -6.83 -23.39 -3.12
C VAL A 586 -8.31 -23.67 -2.94
N TYR A 587 -8.96 -22.90 -2.08
CA TYR A 587 -10.42 -22.98 -1.95
C TYR A 587 -11.06 -22.45 -3.22
N VAL A 588 -11.89 -23.27 -3.82
CA VAL A 588 -12.65 -22.94 -5.04
C VAL A 588 -14.08 -23.45 -4.87
N SER A 589 -15.04 -22.54 -4.91
CA SER A 589 -16.46 -22.86 -4.79
C SER A 589 -16.95 -23.74 -5.93
N ASN A 590 -16.52 -23.43 -7.16
CA ASN A 590 -16.86 -24.24 -8.36
C ASN A 590 -15.60 -24.60 -9.15
N LYS A 591 -15.09 -25.81 -8.89
CA LYS A 591 -13.85 -26.32 -9.51
C LYS A 591 -13.94 -26.43 -11.02
N SER A 592 -15.10 -26.86 -11.55
CA SER A 592 -15.30 -27.02 -13.00
C SER A 592 -15.24 -25.67 -13.70
N ILE A 593 -15.90 -24.65 -13.16
CA ILE A 593 -15.87 -23.30 -13.71
C ILE A 593 -14.45 -22.73 -13.62
N PHE A 594 -13.74 -22.93 -12.51
CA PHE A 594 -12.37 -22.47 -12.34
C PHE A 594 -11.45 -23.01 -13.44
N ILE A 595 -11.50 -24.33 -13.70
CA ILE A 595 -10.67 -24.98 -14.73
C ILE A 595 -11.10 -24.51 -16.13
N LEU A 596 -12.39 -24.55 -16.45
CA LEU A 596 -12.90 -24.18 -17.77
C LEU A 596 -12.65 -22.70 -18.08
N PHE A 597 -12.84 -21.84 -17.09
CA PHE A 597 -12.62 -20.42 -17.26
C PHE A 597 -11.11 -20.08 -17.34
N SER A 598 -10.24 -20.82 -16.64
CA SER A 598 -8.77 -20.71 -16.83
C SER A 598 -8.35 -21.07 -18.26
N ILE A 599 -8.91 -22.15 -18.82
CA ILE A 599 -8.68 -22.54 -20.21
C ILE A 599 -9.18 -21.43 -21.16
N PHE A 600 -10.39 -20.93 -20.92
CA PHE A 600 -10.98 -19.87 -21.69
C PHE A 600 -10.13 -18.59 -21.70
N ILE A 601 -9.67 -18.14 -20.52
CA ILE A 601 -8.76 -17.02 -20.37
C ILE A 601 -7.46 -17.25 -21.15
N SER A 602 -6.87 -18.43 -21.01
CA SER A 602 -5.60 -18.78 -21.65
C SER A 602 -5.70 -18.74 -23.17
N ILE A 603 -6.80 -19.24 -23.74
CA ILE A 603 -7.08 -19.12 -25.18
C ILE A 603 -7.14 -17.67 -25.61
N ILE A 604 -7.83 -16.81 -24.85
CA ILE A 604 -7.98 -15.39 -25.20
C ILE A 604 -6.65 -14.65 -25.05
N PHE A 605 -5.93 -14.84 -23.96
CA PHE A 605 -4.65 -14.18 -23.71
C PHE A 605 -3.60 -14.61 -24.74
N SER A 606 -3.55 -15.91 -25.04
CA SER A 606 -2.67 -16.41 -26.10
C SER A 606 -3.05 -15.82 -27.47
N MET A 607 -4.33 -15.63 -27.77
CA MET A 607 -4.79 -14.96 -29.00
C MET A 607 -4.33 -13.50 -29.05
N ILE A 608 -4.55 -12.75 -27.98
CA ILE A 608 -4.15 -11.33 -27.91
C ILE A 608 -2.65 -11.20 -28.12
N ILE A 609 -1.84 -11.92 -27.34
CA ILE A 609 -0.38 -11.83 -27.38
C ILE A 609 0.18 -12.38 -28.70
N TYR A 610 -0.34 -13.51 -29.17
CA TYR A 610 0.03 -14.07 -30.48
C TYR A 610 -0.28 -13.09 -31.60
N THR A 611 -1.43 -12.44 -31.55
CA THR A 611 -1.83 -11.44 -32.54
C THR A 611 -0.90 -10.24 -32.54
N LEU A 612 -0.63 -9.67 -31.38
CA LEU A 612 0.29 -8.54 -31.25
C LEU A 612 1.66 -8.87 -31.86
N VAL A 613 2.21 -10.03 -31.50
CA VAL A 613 3.52 -10.44 -32.03
C VAL A 613 3.46 -10.82 -33.51
N SER A 614 2.40 -11.49 -33.95
CA SER A 614 2.21 -11.89 -35.32
C SER A 614 2.02 -10.72 -36.30
N VAL A 615 1.44 -9.60 -35.79
CA VAL A 615 1.17 -8.38 -36.56
C VAL A 615 2.31 -7.38 -36.48
N PHE A 616 2.88 -7.17 -35.28
CA PHE A 616 3.86 -6.12 -35.00
C PHE A 616 5.29 -6.65 -34.74
N GLY A 617 5.50 -7.96 -34.78
CA GLY A 617 6.83 -8.56 -34.54
C GLY A 617 7.35 -8.27 -33.13
N ASN A 618 8.59 -7.82 -33.02
CA ASN A 618 9.23 -7.50 -31.75
C ASN A 618 8.56 -6.33 -31.00
N VAL A 619 7.99 -5.35 -31.73
CA VAL A 619 7.17 -4.29 -31.13
C VAL A 619 5.93 -4.89 -30.47
N GLY A 620 5.34 -5.93 -31.06
CA GLY A 620 4.21 -6.65 -30.45
C GLY A 620 4.58 -7.35 -29.14
N LYS A 621 5.80 -7.88 -28.99
CA LYS A 621 6.31 -8.40 -27.73
C LYS A 621 6.37 -7.29 -26.67
N ALA A 622 6.94 -6.15 -27.04
CA ALA A 622 7.03 -4.99 -26.14
C ALA A 622 5.64 -4.50 -25.71
N LEU A 623 4.66 -4.41 -26.64
CA LEU A 623 3.28 -4.06 -26.33
C LEU A 623 2.64 -5.06 -25.36
N GLY A 624 2.89 -6.36 -25.54
CA GLY A 624 2.42 -7.40 -24.61
C GLY A 624 2.95 -7.24 -23.20
N VAL A 625 4.23 -6.81 -23.05
CA VAL A 625 4.85 -6.51 -21.76
C VAL A 625 4.30 -5.20 -21.16
N ILE A 626 4.12 -4.16 -21.97
CA ILE A 626 3.51 -2.90 -21.52
C ILE A 626 2.09 -3.15 -21.00
N LEU A 627 1.29 -3.92 -21.74
CA LEU A 627 -0.04 -4.32 -21.30
C LEU A 627 0.02 -5.11 -19.97
N LEU A 628 0.99 -6.02 -19.81
CA LEU A 628 1.18 -6.75 -18.56
C LEU A 628 1.37 -5.79 -17.38
N VAL A 629 2.29 -4.83 -17.50
CA VAL A 629 2.58 -3.85 -16.43
C VAL A 629 1.33 -3.02 -16.09
N LEU A 630 0.63 -2.54 -17.11
CA LEU A 630 -0.62 -1.79 -16.92
C LEU A 630 -1.70 -2.64 -16.25
N GLN A 631 -1.84 -3.90 -16.65
CA GLN A 631 -2.84 -4.83 -16.11
C GLN A 631 -2.59 -5.19 -14.64
N ILE A 632 -1.33 -5.42 -14.24
CA ILE A 632 -0.98 -5.67 -12.85
C ILE A 632 -1.44 -4.52 -11.95
N SER A 633 -1.17 -3.29 -12.37
CA SER A 633 -1.46 -2.10 -11.57
C SER A 633 -2.93 -1.66 -11.62
N ALA A 634 -3.61 -1.93 -12.74
CA ALA A 634 -4.94 -1.38 -13.00
C ALA A 634 -6.09 -2.41 -12.95
N SER A 635 -5.82 -3.67 -12.65
CA SER A 635 -6.87 -4.71 -12.65
C SER A 635 -7.71 -4.77 -11.36
N GLY A 636 -7.32 -4.09 -10.30
CA GLY A 636 -7.95 -4.27 -8.99
C GLY A 636 -7.69 -5.67 -8.39
N GLY A 637 -6.59 -6.33 -8.82
CA GLY A 637 -6.26 -7.70 -8.39
C GLY A 637 -5.73 -7.75 -6.97
N THR A 638 -4.82 -6.85 -6.61
CA THR A 638 -4.17 -6.78 -5.29
C THR A 638 -4.87 -5.82 -4.35
N PHE A 639 -5.39 -4.72 -4.88
CA PHE A 639 -6.15 -3.71 -4.13
C PHE A 639 -7.43 -3.38 -4.87
N PRO A 640 -8.51 -2.95 -4.18
CA PRO A 640 -9.70 -2.39 -4.84
C PRO A 640 -9.30 -1.25 -5.77
N ILE A 641 -9.86 -1.23 -6.97
CA ILE A 641 -9.49 -0.24 -7.99
C ILE A 641 -9.82 1.19 -7.57
N GLU A 642 -10.81 1.36 -6.70
CA GLU A 642 -11.30 2.63 -6.17
C GLU A 642 -10.25 3.37 -5.34
N VAL A 643 -9.28 2.64 -4.76
CA VAL A 643 -8.19 3.24 -3.96
C VAL A 643 -6.95 3.54 -4.80
N THR A 644 -6.99 3.27 -6.10
CA THR A 644 -5.88 3.57 -7.00
C THR A 644 -6.02 4.97 -7.63
N PRO A 645 -4.94 5.60 -8.13
CA PRO A 645 -5.04 6.87 -8.82
C PRO A 645 -5.99 6.83 -10.01
N GLY A 646 -6.68 7.95 -10.29
CA GLY A 646 -7.73 8.05 -11.30
C GLY A 646 -7.34 7.61 -12.72
N PHE A 647 -6.05 7.65 -13.06
CA PHE A 647 -5.55 7.08 -14.33
C PHE A 647 -5.84 5.58 -14.41
N PHE A 648 -5.50 4.81 -13.37
CA PHE A 648 -5.70 3.35 -13.34
C PHE A 648 -7.18 2.99 -13.30
N GLN A 649 -8.00 3.77 -12.59
CA GLN A 649 -9.46 3.58 -12.57
C GLN A 649 -10.07 3.73 -13.97
N ARG A 650 -9.61 4.71 -14.78
CA ARG A 650 -10.12 4.94 -16.13
C ARG A 650 -9.72 3.85 -17.11
N ILE A 651 -8.52 3.30 -16.98
CA ILE A 651 -8.05 2.24 -17.89
C ILE A 651 -8.51 0.85 -17.47
N ASN A 652 -8.90 0.64 -16.19
CA ASN A 652 -9.37 -0.64 -15.67
C ASN A 652 -10.42 -1.31 -16.56
N PRO A 653 -11.51 -0.65 -16.97
CA PRO A 653 -12.54 -1.27 -17.81
C PRO A 653 -12.07 -1.57 -19.25
N LEU A 654 -10.91 -1.03 -19.65
CA LEU A 654 -10.31 -1.25 -20.97
C LEU A 654 -9.29 -2.39 -20.98
N LEU A 655 -9.14 -3.12 -19.89
CA LEU A 655 -8.13 -4.17 -19.76
C LEU A 655 -8.79 -5.56 -19.72
N PRO A 656 -8.36 -6.51 -20.54
CA PRO A 656 -8.92 -7.87 -20.54
C PRO A 656 -8.69 -8.59 -19.21
N PHE A 657 -7.62 -8.26 -18.52
CA PHE A 657 -7.25 -8.83 -17.21
C PHE A 657 -8.28 -8.52 -16.13
N THR A 658 -8.92 -7.35 -16.16
CA THR A 658 -9.99 -6.97 -15.24
C THR A 658 -11.13 -8.00 -15.22
N TYR A 659 -11.59 -8.37 -16.40
CA TYR A 659 -12.68 -9.32 -16.58
C TYR A 659 -12.24 -10.77 -16.34
N ALA A 660 -10.98 -11.08 -16.65
CA ALA A 660 -10.41 -12.38 -16.36
C ALA A 660 -10.30 -12.63 -14.86
N VAL A 661 -9.78 -11.66 -14.09
CA VAL A 661 -9.71 -11.76 -12.61
C VAL A 661 -11.10 -11.76 -12.00
N SER A 662 -12.03 -10.93 -12.52
CA SER A 662 -13.41 -10.89 -12.07
C SER A 662 -14.09 -12.26 -12.21
N GLY A 663 -14.06 -12.86 -13.38
CA GLY A 663 -14.67 -14.19 -13.60
C GLY A 663 -13.98 -15.32 -12.83
N MET A 664 -12.66 -15.24 -12.59
CA MET A 664 -11.96 -16.18 -11.72
C MET A 664 -12.40 -16.03 -10.25
N ARG A 665 -12.72 -14.81 -9.80
CA ARG A 665 -13.28 -14.57 -8.45
C ARG A 665 -14.65 -15.20 -8.29
N GLU A 666 -15.49 -15.20 -9.33
CA GLU A 666 -16.78 -15.88 -9.35
C GLU A 666 -16.60 -17.39 -9.12
N ALA A 667 -15.62 -18.00 -9.76
CA ALA A 667 -15.35 -19.44 -9.58
C ALA A 667 -14.85 -19.77 -8.16
N VAL A 668 -14.08 -18.86 -7.53
CA VAL A 668 -13.52 -19.06 -6.19
C VAL A 668 -14.52 -18.72 -5.10
N GLY A 669 -15.18 -17.58 -5.17
CA GLY A 669 -16.05 -17.10 -4.10
C GLY A 669 -17.49 -17.64 -4.18
N GLY A 670 -17.98 -17.85 -5.38
CA GLY A 670 -19.38 -18.24 -5.67
C GLY A 670 -19.89 -17.46 -6.88
N VAL A 671 -20.54 -18.16 -7.78
CA VAL A 671 -20.92 -17.64 -9.10
C VAL A 671 -22.15 -16.75 -9.00
N ILE A 672 -22.01 -15.53 -9.54
CA ILE A 672 -23.12 -14.65 -9.89
C ILE A 672 -23.23 -14.65 -11.42
N GLU A 673 -24.25 -15.31 -11.95
CA GLU A 673 -24.38 -15.57 -13.40
C GLU A 673 -24.27 -14.30 -14.26
N GLY A 674 -24.86 -13.21 -13.83
CA GLY A 674 -24.78 -11.92 -14.54
C GLY A 674 -23.37 -11.37 -14.65
N ILE A 675 -22.54 -11.53 -13.63
CA ILE A 675 -21.15 -11.07 -13.60
C ILE A 675 -20.30 -11.96 -14.51
N LEU A 676 -20.37 -13.26 -14.32
CA LEU A 676 -19.59 -14.23 -15.09
C LEU A 676 -19.91 -14.12 -16.58
N LEU A 677 -21.19 -14.01 -16.94
CA LEU A 677 -21.63 -13.87 -18.34
C LEU A 677 -21.11 -12.58 -18.98
N ARG A 678 -21.21 -11.47 -18.28
CA ARG A 678 -20.63 -10.18 -18.72
C ARG A 678 -19.15 -10.33 -19.00
N ASP A 679 -18.40 -10.95 -18.10
CA ASP A 679 -16.94 -11.08 -18.20
C ASP A 679 -16.56 -11.99 -19.39
N ILE A 680 -17.32 -13.08 -19.60
CA ILE A 680 -17.16 -13.93 -20.78
C ILE A 680 -17.41 -13.15 -22.07
N ILE A 681 -18.49 -12.38 -22.15
CA ILE A 681 -18.84 -11.60 -23.36
C ILE A 681 -17.73 -10.60 -23.67
N ILE A 682 -17.27 -9.86 -22.66
CA ILE A 682 -16.22 -8.84 -22.88
C ILE A 682 -14.91 -9.50 -23.30
N LEU A 683 -14.53 -10.60 -22.69
CA LEU A 683 -13.34 -11.36 -23.11
C LEU A 683 -13.46 -11.91 -24.53
N LEU A 684 -14.64 -12.34 -24.97
CA LEU A 684 -14.91 -12.73 -26.37
C LEU A 684 -14.80 -11.55 -27.33
N ILE A 685 -15.15 -10.34 -26.90
CA ILE A 685 -14.91 -9.12 -27.70
C ILE A 685 -13.42 -8.93 -27.94
N TYR A 686 -12.56 -9.06 -26.89
CA TYR A 686 -11.10 -8.98 -27.06
C TYR A 686 -10.55 -10.07 -27.98
N PHE A 687 -11.07 -11.29 -27.87
CA PHE A 687 -10.72 -12.39 -28.78
C PHE A 687 -11.04 -12.03 -30.24
N THR A 688 -12.25 -11.55 -30.46
CA THR A 688 -12.74 -11.17 -31.80
C THR A 688 -11.96 -9.98 -32.36
N LEU A 689 -11.71 -8.95 -31.53
CA LEU A 689 -10.90 -7.79 -31.93
C LEU A 689 -9.48 -8.20 -32.30
N SER A 690 -8.88 -9.16 -31.57
CA SER A 690 -7.56 -9.67 -31.89
C SER A 690 -7.52 -10.36 -33.26
N ILE A 691 -8.54 -11.18 -33.56
CA ILE A 691 -8.67 -11.81 -34.88
C ILE A 691 -8.85 -10.76 -35.98
N LEU A 692 -9.74 -9.77 -35.79
CA LEU A 692 -9.96 -8.70 -36.72
C LEU A 692 -8.68 -7.90 -36.99
N LEU A 693 -7.96 -7.54 -35.93
CA LEU A 693 -6.67 -6.86 -36.01
C LEU A 693 -5.66 -7.66 -36.87
N ALA A 694 -5.58 -8.97 -36.63
CA ALA A 694 -4.71 -9.84 -37.43
C ALA A 694 -5.11 -9.88 -38.91
N LEU A 695 -6.41 -10.07 -39.20
CA LEU A 695 -6.89 -10.19 -40.57
C LEU A 695 -6.72 -8.88 -41.35
N LEU A 696 -6.89 -7.72 -40.69
CA LEU A 696 -6.82 -6.40 -41.34
C LEU A 696 -5.37 -5.92 -41.51
N LEU A 697 -4.53 -6.11 -40.49
CA LEU A 697 -3.21 -5.47 -40.42
C LEU A 697 -2.04 -6.38 -40.78
N LYS A 698 -2.11 -7.69 -40.51
CA LYS A 698 -0.96 -8.60 -40.73
C LYS A 698 -0.40 -8.52 -42.13
N LYS A 699 -1.26 -8.57 -43.16
CA LYS A 699 -0.83 -8.48 -44.55
C LYS A 699 -0.22 -7.13 -44.91
N LYS A 700 -0.79 -6.04 -44.35
CA LYS A 700 -0.33 -4.65 -44.58
C LYS A 700 1.03 -4.38 -43.95
N LEU A 701 1.25 -4.91 -42.74
CA LEU A 701 2.45 -4.65 -41.96
C LEU A 701 3.57 -5.68 -42.19
N GLU A 702 3.33 -6.77 -42.92
CA GLU A 702 4.33 -7.82 -43.17
C GLU A 702 5.63 -7.27 -43.75
N LYS A 703 5.54 -6.35 -44.76
CA LYS A 703 6.71 -5.72 -45.38
C LYS A 703 7.45 -4.79 -44.41
N ALA A 704 6.69 -4.00 -43.64
CA ALA A 704 7.27 -3.11 -42.63
C ALA A 704 8.00 -3.90 -41.51
N ASN A 705 7.36 -4.97 -41.03
CA ASN A 705 7.98 -5.84 -40.04
C ASN A 705 9.25 -6.53 -40.54
N LYS A 706 9.25 -7.05 -41.76
CA LYS A 706 10.46 -7.64 -42.38
C LYS A 706 11.61 -6.63 -42.49
N ASN A 707 11.29 -5.40 -42.87
CA ASN A 707 12.28 -4.33 -42.95
C ASN A 707 12.77 -3.92 -41.55
N PHE A 708 11.88 -3.85 -40.55
CA PHE A 708 12.24 -3.56 -39.19
C PHE A 708 13.15 -4.63 -38.61
N VAL A 709 12.78 -5.91 -38.76
CA VAL A 709 13.58 -7.06 -38.28
C VAL A 709 14.93 -7.07 -38.99
N LYS A 710 15.02 -6.79 -40.29
CA LYS A 710 16.27 -6.71 -41.02
C LYS A 710 17.18 -5.61 -40.45
N LYS A 711 16.67 -4.39 -40.30
CA LYS A 711 17.44 -3.28 -39.69
C LYS A 711 17.83 -3.55 -38.24
N PHE A 712 16.97 -4.23 -37.50
CA PHE A 712 17.24 -4.59 -36.10
C PHE A 712 18.33 -5.68 -36.02
N LYS A 713 18.34 -6.66 -36.94
CA LYS A 713 19.44 -7.61 -37.07
C LYS A 713 20.76 -6.96 -37.53
N GLU A 714 20.69 -5.99 -38.43
CA GLU A 714 21.85 -5.21 -38.88
C GLU A 714 22.51 -4.41 -37.73
N SER A 715 21.77 -4.13 -36.65
CA SER A 715 22.33 -3.50 -35.45
C SER A 715 23.26 -4.40 -34.62
N GLY A 716 23.31 -5.70 -34.90
CA GLY A 716 24.11 -6.68 -34.14
C GLY A 716 23.60 -6.96 -32.72
N LEU A 717 22.41 -6.46 -32.34
CA LEU A 717 21.83 -6.60 -31.01
C LEU A 717 20.94 -7.84 -30.83
N VAL A 718 20.78 -8.64 -31.87
CA VAL A 718 19.91 -9.84 -31.87
C VAL A 718 20.66 -11.00 -32.52
N GLU A 719 20.70 -12.13 -31.80
CA GLU A 719 21.19 -13.40 -32.34
C GLU A 719 20.38 -13.85 -33.56
N GLU A 720 21.01 -14.54 -34.51
CA GLU A 720 20.42 -15.00 -35.77
C GLU A 720 19.14 -15.85 -35.63
#